data_9408e944664e5ccd761090ceb8a11512
#
_entry.id   9408e944664e5ccd761090ceb8a11512
#
_cell.length_a   1.000
_cell.length_b   1.000
_cell.length_c   1.000
_cell.angle_alpha   90.00
_cell.angle_beta   90.00
_cell.angle_gamma   90.00
#
_symmetry.space_group_name_H-M   'P 1'
#
loop_
_entity.id
_entity.type
_entity.pdbx_description
1 polymer ?
#
loop_
_entity_poly.entity_id
_entity_poly.type
_entity_poly.pdbx_seq_one_letter_code
_entity_poly.pdbx_strand_id
1 'polypeptide(L)'
;ARFSTRIEADQQKYPVLLSNGNLEEEGKLENGFHFAQWRDPFPKPSYLFALVAGDLVVERDNFVTKSGKPVDLFIYTEPRNQGTCGHAMKSLKKSMKWDEEIFGLEYDLGRYMIVAVDDFNMGAMENKGLNVFNSKYVLASPETATDQDYLNIEGVIGHEYFHNWTGNRVTCRDWFQLSLKEGLTVFRDQEFSADMNSRAVQRIKDVRVLRQYQFREDEGPMAHPVRPDTYMEINNFYTVTVYNKGAEVVRMIHTLIGAEIFRKGMDLYFERHDGQAVTCDDFVAAMADASGRDLEQFKRWYSQAGTPELTMTETWTAAGQFALTLSQQTAETPGQPDKLPFHIPVLIGLLDPEGDDMVKQLATKYEKRGDSILLELTEEKQTYLFTGLQCRPTVSLLRSFSAPVKLKKPHDQEATTLLMACDSDLFNRWDAAFSLSKSLIIDLVDKVSAGAEMNIDNEFVEAAGTLLTSQSGDDALTALALQLPEEAFLAMSLSDVDPDRLNGVRSFVKQELADRLSDQFLQCYKEKSDDSGYSISPKAIGARSLKNICLDYLLSARQVDEKMISLAENQYFQASNMTDQIAVLATMAHLATESRQKLFKDFEDKWKNHPLVMDKWFALQALSNAGDTFDKVIQLLDHPA
;
A
#
# COMPACT_ATOMS: atom_id res chain seq x y z
N ALA A 1 6.62 22.39 -23.80
CA ALA A 1 5.82 23.16 -24.76
C ALA A 1 4.49 23.62 -24.14
N ARG A 2 3.86 24.66 -24.68
CA ARG A 2 2.46 25.02 -24.38
C ARG A 2 1.58 24.47 -25.49
N PHE A 3 0.39 24.00 -25.13
CA PHE A 3 -0.50 23.33 -26.08
C PHE A 3 -1.79 24.13 -26.26
N SER A 4 -2.19 24.27 -27.52
CA SER A 4 -3.52 24.69 -27.93
C SER A 4 -4.05 23.62 -28.89
N THR A 5 -5.20 23.05 -28.59
CA THR A 5 -5.75 21.89 -29.30
C THR A 5 -7.15 22.21 -29.80
N ARG A 6 -7.36 22.16 -31.09
CA ARG A 6 -8.69 22.19 -31.69
C ARG A 6 -9.05 20.81 -32.21
N ILE A 7 -10.18 20.29 -31.77
CA ILE A 7 -10.71 18.99 -32.15
C ILE A 7 -11.99 19.23 -32.94
N GLU A 8 -12.10 18.64 -34.13
CA GLU A 8 -13.30 18.68 -34.96
C GLU A 8 -13.74 17.26 -35.26
N ALA A 9 -15.01 16.92 -35.02
CA ALA A 9 -15.54 15.58 -35.24
C ALA A 9 -17.05 15.58 -35.53
N ASP A 10 -17.53 14.44 -36.02
CA ASP A 10 -18.95 14.15 -36.19
C ASP A 10 -19.65 14.17 -34.82
N GLN A 11 -20.60 15.07 -34.64
CA GLN A 11 -21.27 15.31 -33.35
C GLN A 11 -22.11 14.10 -32.88
N GLN A 12 -22.62 13.27 -33.79
CA GLN A 12 -23.41 12.09 -33.43
C GLN A 12 -22.54 10.94 -32.92
N LYS A 13 -21.36 10.78 -33.52
CA LYS A 13 -20.42 9.72 -33.14
C LYS A 13 -19.55 10.10 -31.95
N TYR A 14 -19.17 11.34 -31.85
CA TYR A 14 -18.25 11.86 -30.84
C TYR A 14 -18.83 13.11 -30.17
N PRO A 15 -19.91 13.00 -29.38
CA PRO A 15 -20.54 14.15 -28.76
C PRO A 15 -19.66 14.86 -27.73
N VAL A 16 -18.63 14.19 -27.20
CA VAL A 16 -17.66 14.72 -26.22
C VAL A 16 -16.30 14.83 -26.86
N LEU A 17 -15.67 16.01 -26.79
CA LEU A 17 -14.33 16.31 -27.31
C LEU A 17 -13.49 16.97 -26.21
N LEU A 18 -12.48 16.26 -25.68
CA LEU A 18 -11.68 16.72 -24.52
C LEU A 18 -10.20 16.80 -24.87
N SER A 19 -9.50 17.78 -24.30
CA SER A 19 -8.04 17.86 -24.29
C SER A 19 -7.56 18.59 -23.02
N ASN A 20 -6.25 18.76 -22.89
CA ASN A 20 -5.63 19.40 -21.73
C ASN A 20 -5.98 20.88 -21.61
N GLY A 21 -6.06 21.36 -20.37
CA GLY A 21 -6.22 22.78 -20.05
C GLY A 21 -7.67 23.23 -19.91
N ASN A 22 -7.93 24.50 -20.23
CA ASN A 22 -9.26 25.10 -20.17
C ASN A 22 -9.92 25.09 -21.55
N LEU A 23 -11.23 24.88 -21.57
CA LEU A 23 -12.04 25.04 -22.79
C LEU A 23 -12.16 26.53 -23.09
N GLU A 24 -11.67 26.98 -24.26
CA GLU A 24 -11.75 28.39 -24.71
C GLU A 24 -12.98 28.63 -25.59
N GLU A 25 -13.29 27.69 -26.47
CA GLU A 25 -14.40 27.81 -27.40
C GLU A 25 -14.93 26.42 -27.80
N GLU A 26 -16.23 26.32 -28.01
CA GLU A 26 -16.90 25.16 -28.60
C GLU A 26 -18.03 25.61 -29.51
N GLY A 27 -18.37 24.82 -30.53
CA GLY A 27 -19.44 25.19 -31.44
C GLY A 27 -19.76 24.13 -32.47
N LYS A 28 -20.85 24.38 -33.21
CA LYS A 28 -21.30 23.54 -34.32
C LYS A 28 -20.64 24.00 -35.62
N LEU A 29 -20.32 23.04 -36.45
CA LEU A 29 -19.83 23.25 -37.81
C LEU A 29 -20.87 22.74 -38.83
N GLU A 30 -20.58 22.95 -40.09
CA GLU A 30 -21.40 22.42 -41.18
C GLU A 30 -21.35 20.87 -41.23
N ASN A 31 -22.34 20.28 -41.92
CA ASN A 31 -22.40 18.81 -42.18
C ASN A 31 -22.46 17.93 -40.92
N GLY A 32 -22.99 18.43 -39.81
CA GLY A 32 -23.15 17.65 -38.57
C GLY A 32 -21.88 17.51 -37.73
N PHE A 33 -20.84 18.23 -38.09
CA PHE A 33 -19.62 18.33 -37.29
C PHE A 33 -19.75 19.37 -36.16
N HIS A 34 -18.91 19.25 -35.15
CA HIS A 34 -18.72 20.22 -34.10
C HIS A 34 -17.24 20.31 -33.73
N PHE A 35 -16.86 21.32 -32.93
CA PHE A 35 -15.51 21.49 -32.47
C PHE A 35 -15.43 21.89 -30.99
N ALA A 36 -14.28 21.64 -30.40
CA ALA A 36 -13.85 22.17 -29.11
C ALA A 36 -12.40 22.65 -29.21
N GLN A 37 -12.17 23.88 -28.71
CA GLN A 37 -10.85 24.51 -28.66
C GLN A 37 -10.37 24.53 -27.21
N TRP A 38 -9.23 23.91 -26.95
CA TRP A 38 -8.62 23.78 -25.65
C TRP A 38 -7.28 24.51 -25.57
N ARG A 39 -6.95 25.05 -24.41
CA ARG A 39 -5.67 25.70 -24.16
C ARG A 39 -5.13 25.34 -22.78
N ASP A 40 -3.90 24.79 -22.74
CA ASP A 40 -3.13 24.64 -21.52
C ASP A 40 -2.08 25.77 -21.45
N PRO A 41 -2.21 26.70 -20.47
CA PRO A 41 -1.29 27.82 -20.34
C PRO A 41 0.07 27.40 -19.76
N PHE A 42 0.17 26.22 -19.14
CA PHE A 42 1.39 25.76 -18.50
C PHE A 42 2.27 24.97 -19.48
N PRO A 43 3.60 25.16 -19.44
CA PRO A 43 4.51 24.34 -20.23
C PRO A 43 4.53 22.91 -19.69
N LYS A 44 4.45 21.93 -20.59
CA LYS A 44 4.54 20.51 -20.24
C LYS A 44 5.27 19.72 -21.32
N PRO A 45 5.86 18.54 -20.98
CA PRO A 45 6.36 17.58 -21.96
C PRO A 45 5.19 16.94 -22.72
N SER A 46 5.48 16.36 -23.89
CA SER A 46 4.46 15.79 -24.80
C SER A 46 3.75 14.58 -24.22
N TYR A 47 4.37 13.82 -23.34
CA TYR A 47 3.74 12.63 -22.74
C TYR A 47 2.53 12.95 -21.86
N LEU A 48 2.41 14.19 -21.37
CA LEU A 48 1.26 14.67 -20.60
C LEU A 48 0.09 15.14 -21.48
N PHE A 49 0.29 15.19 -22.80
CA PHE A 49 -0.79 15.52 -23.75
C PHE A 49 -1.81 14.38 -23.78
N ALA A 50 -3.10 14.74 -23.77
CA ALA A 50 -4.19 13.81 -23.99
C ALA A 50 -5.27 14.41 -24.89
N LEU A 51 -5.94 13.55 -25.65
CA LEU A 51 -7.12 13.86 -26.45
C LEU A 51 -8.12 12.71 -26.27
N VAL A 52 -9.36 13.04 -25.95
CA VAL A 52 -10.45 12.08 -25.86
C VAL A 52 -11.62 12.56 -26.71
N ALA A 53 -12.16 11.64 -27.51
CA ALA A 53 -13.39 11.86 -28.29
C ALA A 53 -14.26 10.61 -28.18
N GLY A 54 -15.53 10.77 -27.80
CA GLY A 54 -16.41 9.61 -27.60
C GLY A 54 -17.85 9.97 -27.26
N ASP A 55 -18.67 8.93 -27.18
CA ASP A 55 -20.02 8.99 -26.62
C ASP A 55 -19.93 8.70 -25.12
N LEU A 56 -19.80 9.74 -24.30
CA LEU A 56 -19.56 9.67 -22.87
C LEU A 56 -20.65 10.43 -22.10
N VAL A 57 -21.01 9.92 -20.94
CA VAL A 57 -21.78 10.64 -19.92
C VAL A 57 -20.85 11.29 -18.92
N VAL A 58 -21.32 12.35 -18.25
CA VAL A 58 -20.51 13.13 -17.34
C VAL A 58 -21.18 13.30 -15.99
N GLU A 59 -20.46 13.04 -14.91
CA GLU A 59 -20.78 13.45 -13.56
C GLU A 59 -20.04 14.76 -13.25
N ARG A 60 -20.74 15.76 -12.68
CA ARG A 60 -20.24 17.11 -12.47
C ARG A 60 -20.34 17.50 -11.01
N ASP A 61 -19.32 18.19 -10.53
CA ASP A 61 -19.29 18.85 -9.22
C ASP A 61 -18.38 20.08 -9.31
N ASN A 62 -18.14 20.75 -8.21
CA ASN A 62 -17.21 21.87 -8.13
C ASN A 62 -16.41 21.81 -6.81
N PHE A 63 -15.28 22.51 -6.83
CA PHE A 63 -14.44 22.75 -5.67
C PHE A 63 -14.07 24.23 -5.64
N VAL A 64 -14.00 24.84 -4.45
CA VAL A 64 -13.49 26.19 -4.27
C VAL A 64 -12.18 26.11 -3.52
N THR A 65 -11.10 26.56 -4.16
CA THR A 65 -9.76 26.53 -3.56
C THR A 65 -9.67 27.43 -2.34
N LYS A 66 -8.64 27.29 -1.53
CA LYS A 66 -8.38 28.10 -0.34
C LYS A 66 -8.31 29.60 -0.66
N SER A 67 -7.80 29.97 -1.83
CA SER A 67 -7.78 31.36 -2.31
C SER A 67 -9.13 31.86 -2.85
N GLY A 68 -10.16 31.02 -2.90
CA GLY A 68 -11.49 31.34 -3.39
C GLY A 68 -11.69 31.15 -4.90
N LYS A 69 -10.78 30.50 -5.60
CA LYS A 69 -10.89 30.21 -7.04
C LYS A 69 -11.85 29.02 -7.25
N PRO A 70 -12.91 29.14 -8.08
CA PRO A 70 -13.76 28.03 -8.43
C PRO A 70 -13.06 27.10 -9.43
N VAL A 71 -13.24 25.79 -9.24
CA VAL A 71 -12.77 24.74 -10.13
C VAL A 71 -13.94 23.82 -10.45
N ASP A 72 -14.27 23.67 -11.72
CA ASP A 72 -15.26 22.70 -12.18
C ASP A 72 -14.65 21.30 -12.25
N LEU A 73 -15.35 20.32 -11.70
CA LEU A 73 -14.91 18.92 -11.65
C LEU A 73 -15.79 18.06 -12.55
N PHE A 74 -15.16 17.22 -13.39
CA PHE A 74 -15.84 16.36 -14.34
C PHE A 74 -15.27 14.95 -14.31
N ILE A 75 -16.15 13.95 -14.23
CA ILE A 75 -15.79 12.56 -14.46
C ILE A 75 -16.63 12.01 -15.61
N TYR A 76 -15.95 11.61 -16.68
CA TYR A 76 -16.54 11.07 -17.89
C TYR A 76 -16.43 9.56 -17.91
N THR A 77 -17.53 8.88 -18.25
CA THR A 77 -17.61 7.42 -18.37
C THR A 77 -18.47 7.01 -19.55
N GLU A 78 -18.41 5.74 -19.93
CA GLU A 78 -19.39 5.18 -20.85
C GLU A 78 -20.80 5.23 -20.25
N PRO A 79 -21.86 5.34 -21.09
CA PRO A 79 -23.26 5.46 -20.63
C PRO A 79 -23.72 4.37 -19.65
N ARG A 80 -23.22 3.14 -19.81
CA ARG A 80 -23.53 2.00 -18.92
C ARG A 80 -23.07 2.19 -17.48
N ASN A 81 -22.11 3.06 -17.24
CA ASN A 81 -21.46 3.31 -15.95
C ASN A 81 -22.01 4.58 -15.26
N GLN A 82 -23.10 5.14 -15.75
CA GLN A 82 -23.71 6.34 -15.18
C GLN A 82 -24.09 6.13 -13.70
N GLY A 83 -23.71 7.09 -12.84
CA GLY A 83 -24.04 7.09 -11.41
C GLY A 83 -23.11 6.27 -10.51
N THR A 84 -22.00 5.75 -11.04
CA THR A 84 -21.01 4.94 -10.26
C THR A 84 -19.75 5.70 -9.89
N CYS A 85 -19.63 7.00 -10.21
CA CYS A 85 -18.44 7.81 -9.98
C CYS A 85 -18.46 8.60 -8.67
N GLY A 86 -19.52 8.52 -7.87
CA GLY A 86 -19.70 9.37 -6.69
C GLY A 86 -18.59 9.25 -5.65
N HIS A 87 -17.97 8.06 -5.49
CA HIS A 87 -16.82 7.89 -4.59
C HIS A 87 -15.56 8.56 -5.15
N ALA A 88 -15.25 8.36 -6.44
CA ALA A 88 -14.12 9.00 -7.09
C ALA A 88 -14.22 10.55 -7.02
N MET A 89 -15.40 11.12 -7.23
CA MET A 89 -15.64 12.57 -7.08
C MET A 89 -15.37 13.05 -5.64
N LYS A 90 -15.83 12.32 -4.64
CA LYS A 90 -15.55 12.64 -3.23
C LYS A 90 -14.06 12.52 -2.91
N SER A 91 -13.39 11.51 -3.43
CA SER A 91 -11.95 11.30 -3.27
C SER A 91 -11.14 12.42 -3.89
N LEU A 92 -11.50 12.88 -5.09
CA LEU A 92 -10.88 14.04 -5.73
C LEU A 92 -10.98 15.30 -4.86
N LYS A 93 -12.17 15.60 -4.33
CA LYS A 93 -12.36 16.78 -3.44
C LYS A 93 -11.57 16.66 -2.13
N LYS A 94 -11.43 15.45 -1.58
CA LYS A 94 -10.57 15.19 -0.41
C LYS A 94 -9.10 15.42 -0.76
N SER A 95 -8.63 14.95 -1.91
CA SER A 95 -7.24 15.11 -2.36
C SER A 95 -6.89 16.58 -2.57
N MET A 96 -7.79 17.36 -3.22
CA MET A 96 -7.63 18.80 -3.40
C MET A 96 -7.51 19.51 -2.06
N LYS A 97 -8.40 19.22 -1.13
CA LYS A 97 -8.40 19.83 0.20
C LYS A 97 -7.13 19.46 1.00
N TRP A 98 -6.74 18.19 0.99
CA TRP A 98 -5.56 17.70 1.72
C TRP A 98 -4.29 18.37 1.19
N ASP A 99 -4.14 18.51 -0.12
CA ASP A 99 -2.97 19.13 -0.74
C ASP A 99 -2.84 20.62 -0.36
N GLU A 100 -3.97 21.33 -0.30
CA GLU A 100 -4.01 22.72 0.18
C GLU A 100 -3.67 22.84 1.69
N GLU A 101 -4.12 21.88 2.51
CA GLU A 101 -3.89 21.90 3.96
C GLU A 101 -2.45 21.50 4.33
N ILE A 102 -1.94 20.42 3.71
CA ILE A 102 -0.64 19.85 4.06
C ILE A 102 0.50 20.53 3.32
N PHE A 103 0.36 20.77 2.02
CA PHE A 103 1.42 21.33 1.19
C PHE A 103 1.13 22.77 0.70
N GLY A 104 -0.05 23.34 0.96
CA GLY A 104 -0.43 24.67 0.50
C GLY A 104 -0.55 24.77 -1.02
N LEU A 105 -0.74 23.66 -1.71
CA LEU A 105 -0.76 23.57 -3.16
C LEU A 105 -2.19 23.59 -3.66
N GLU A 106 -2.57 24.69 -4.32
CA GLU A 106 -3.88 24.82 -4.95
C GLU A 106 -3.86 24.33 -6.39
N TYR A 107 -5.01 23.87 -6.88
CA TYR A 107 -5.15 23.52 -8.28
C TYR A 107 -5.11 24.77 -9.18
N ASP A 108 -4.40 24.68 -10.29
CA ASP A 108 -3.99 25.83 -11.10
C ASP A 108 -4.85 26.13 -12.32
N LEU A 109 -5.71 25.21 -12.77
CA LEU A 109 -6.66 25.38 -13.87
C LEU A 109 -8.08 25.67 -13.33
N GLY A 110 -9.00 26.12 -14.21
CA GLY A 110 -10.41 26.30 -13.85
C GLY A 110 -11.25 25.04 -13.97
N ARG A 111 -10.67 23.94 -14.47
CA ARG A 111 -11.37 22.68 -14.73
C ARG A 111 -10.44 21.50 -14.48
N TYR A 112 -10.98 20.45 -13.83
CA TYR A 112 -10.31 19.16 -13.67
C TYR A 112 -11.20 18.07 -14.26
N MET A 113 -10.63 17.24 -15.13
CA MET A 113 -11.35 16.20 -15.85
C MET A 113 -10.69 14.83 -15.63
N ILE A 114 -11.53 13.82 -15.41
CA ILE A 114 -11.17 12.41 -15.35
C ILE A 114 -11.98 11.68 -16.43
N VAL A 115 -11.33 10.78 -17.18
CA VAL A 115 -12.00 9.89 -18.11
C VAL A 115 -11.72 8.44 -17.68
N ALA A 116 -12.77 7.68 -17.37
CA ALA A 116 -12.67 6.26 -17.08
C ALA A 116 -12.82 5.44 -18.36
N VAL A 117 -11.86 4.57 -18.63
CA VAL A 117 -11.85 3.65 -19.78
C VAL A 117 -11.62 2.22 -19.32
N ASP A 118 -12.29 1.26 -19.96
CA ASP A 118 -12.20 -0.13 -19.55
C ASP A 118 -10.90 -0.81 -20.06
N ASP A 119 -10.49 -0.50 -21.29
CA ASP A 119 -9.27 -1.02 -21.89
C ASP A 119 -8.10 -0.06 -21.66
N PHE A 120 -7.51 -0.07 -20.47
CA PHE A 120 -6.37 0.75 -20.11
C PHE A 120 -5.27 -0.11 -19.49
N ASN A 121 -4.05 -0.04 -20.04
CA ASN A 121 -2.95 -0.93 -19.67
C ASN A 121 -2.35 -0.65 -18.28
N MET A 122 -2.56 0.56 -17.74
CA MET A 122 -2.04 1.02 -16.46
C MET A 122 -3.18 1.26 -15.46
N GLY A 123 -2.86 1.71 -14.27
CA GLY A 123 -3.87 2.14 -13.28
C GLY A 123 -4.53 3.44 -13.71
N ALA A 124 -3.73 4.46 -13.95
CA ALA A 124 -4.16 5.76 -14.45
C ALA A 124 -2.98 6.51 -15.08
N MET A 125 -3.22 7.74 -15.55
CA MET A 125 -2.23 8.62 -16.14
C MET A 125 -2.57 10.08 -15.81
N GLU A 126 -1.59 10.81 -15.33
CA GLU A 126 -1.67 12.19 -14.83
C GLU A 126 -1.75 13.27 -15.91
N ASN A 127 -2.20 12.98 -17.12
CA ASN A 127 -2.31 14.00 -18.20
C ASN A 127 -2.93 15.28 -17.66
N LYS A 128 -2.19 16.41 -17.77
CA LYS A 128 -2.54 17.63 -17.05
C LYS A 128 -3.95 18.13 -17.37
N GLY A 129 -4.78 18.21 -16.33
CA GLY A 129 -6.16 18.67 -16.42
C GLY A 129 -7.14 17.69 -17.08
N LEU A 130 -6.67 16.57 -17.60
CA LEU A 130 -7.46 15.50 -18.23
C LEU A 130 -6.81 14.14 -17.94
N ASN A 131 -6.99 13.65 -16.73
CA ASN A 131 -6.46 12.33 -16.35
C ASN A 131 -7.25 11.20 -17.01
N VAL A 132 -6.56 10.15 -17.41
CA VAL A 132 -7.17 8.93 -17.98
C VAL A 132 -6.97 7.78 -17.00
N PHE A 133 -8.05 7.09 -16.66
CA PHE A 133 -8.09 6.05 -15.64
C PHE A 133 -8.60 4.74 -16.18
N ASN A 134 -8.03 3.63 -15.74
CA ASN A 134 -8.72 2.36 -15.80
C ASN A 134 -10.00 2.43 -14.95
N SER A 135 -11.11 1.99 -15.50
CA SER A 135 -12.44 2.05 -14.87
C SER A 135 -12.48 1.46 -13.45
N LYS A 136 -11.66 0.45 -13.14
CA LYS A 136 -11.58 -0.17 -11.81
C LYS A 136 -11.13 0.81 -10.70
N TYR A 137 -10.51 1.94 -11.06
CA TYR A 137 -10.09 2.98 -10.12
C TYR A 137 -10.98 4.22 -10.12
N VAL A 138 -12.18 4.11 -10.72
CA VAL A 138 -13.18 5.18 -10.74
C VAL A 138 -14.55 4.69 -10.32
N LEU A 139 -14.95 3.49 -10.80
CA LEU A 139 -16.32 2.99 -10.69
C LEU A 139 -16.53 2.21 -9.39
N ALA A 140 -17.48 2.63 -8.56
CA ALA A 140 -17.83 1.93 -7.35
C ALA A 140 -19.32 2.10 -6.98
N SER A 141 -19.93 0.99 -6.57
CA SER A 141 -21.15 0.95 -5.78
C SER A 141 -21.00 -0.10 -4.66
N PRO A 142 -21.79 -0.03 -3.58
CA PRO A 142 -21.71 -1.03 -2.50
C PRO A 142 -21.86 -2.47 -3.00
N GLU A 143 -22.65 -2.68 -4.06
CA GLU A 143 -22.94 -3.98 -4.63
C GLU A 143 -21.84 -4.52 -5.54
N THR A 144 -20.96 -3.66 -6.08
CA THR A 144 -19.96 -4.06 -7.10
C THR A 144 -18.52 -3.90 -6.65
N ALA A 145 -18.25 -3.05 -5.65
CA ALA A 145 -16.92 -2.72 -5.17
C ALA A 145 -16.72 -3.18 -3.72
N THR A 146 -15.56 -3.78 -3.45
CA THR A 146 -15.13 -4.13 -2.10
C THR A 146 -14.57 -2.90 -1.37
N ASP A 147 -14.44 -2.98 -0.04
CA ASP A 147 -13.76 -1.95 0.74
C ASP A 147 -12.35 -1.65 0.20
N GLN A 148 -11.64 -2.69 -0.25
CA GLN A 148 -10.32 -2.49 -0.86
C GLN A 148 -10.39 -1.73 -2.19
N ASP A 149 -11.43 -1.97 -3.01
CA ASP A 149 -11.64 -1.19 -4.24
C ASP A 149 -11.91 0.29 -3.92
N TYR A 150 -12.71 0.58 -2.89
CA TYR A 150 -12.94 1.96 -2.43
C TYR A 150 -11.66 2.64 -1.97
N LEU A 151 -10.81 1.95 -1.20
CA LEU A 151 -9.51 2.47 -0.75
C LEU A 151 -8.55 2.68 -1.93
N ASN A 152 -8.52 1.77 -2.89
CA ASN A 152 -7.70 1.88 -4.09
C ASN A 152 -8.13 3.07 -4.96
N ILE A 153 -9.44 3.28 -5.13
CA ILE A 153 -9.97 4.46 -5.85
C ILE A 153 -9.52 5.74 -5.16
N GLU A 154 -9.66 5.84 -3.84
CA GLU A 154 -9.25 7.02 -3.08
C GLU A 154 -7.74 7.28 -3.25
N GLY A 155 -6.90 6.26 -3.15
CA GLY A 155 -5.45 6.36 -3.29
C GLY A 155 -5.01 6.76 -4.69
N VAL A 156 -5.54 6.11 -5.75
CA VAL A 156 -5.14 6.41 -7.14
C VAL A 156 -5.66 7.77 -7.60
N ILE A 157 -6.88 8.17 -7.21
CA ILE A 157 -7.38 9.53 -7.46
C ILE A 157 -6.46 10.56 -6.81
N GLY A 158 -6.00 10.31 -5.58
CA GLY A 158 -5.04 11.17 -4.89
C GLY A 158 -3.70 11.22 -5.63
N HIS A 159 -3.15 10.08 -6.02
CA HIS A 159 -1.90 9.96 -6.76
C HIS A 159 -1.90 10.83 -8.03
N GLU A 160 -2.89 10.65 -8.90
CA GLU A 160 -2.99 11.42 -10.15
C GLU A 160 -3.24 12.90 -9.93
N TYR A 161 -4.01 13.26 -8.90
CA TYR A 161 -4.20 14.65 -8.54
C TYR A 161 -2.89 15.29 -8.04
N PHE A 162 -2.12 14.60 -7.19
CA PHE A 162 -0.87 15.14 -6.64
C PHE A 162 0.21 15.33 -7.70
N HIS A 163 0.17 14.56 -8.77
CA HIS A 163 1.02 14.78 -9.94
C HIS A 163 0.83 16.16 -10.57
N ASN A 164 -0.27 16.87 -10.33
CA ASN A 164 -0.43 18.22 -10.86
C ASN A 164 0.75 19.14 -10.51
N TRP A 165 1.31 18.99 -9.31
CA TRP A 165 2.50 19.70 -8.85
C TRP A 165 3.77 18.84 -8.97
N THR A 166 3.74 17.60 -8.48
CA THR A 166 4.89 16.69 -8.51
C THR A 166 4.89 15.80 -9.75
N GLY A 167 5.25 16.37 -10.88
CA GLY A 167 5.30 15.73 -12.20
C GLY A 167 4.88 16.64 -13.34
N ASN A 168 3.82 17.47 -13.16
CA ASN A 168 3.30 18.33 -14.20
C ASN A 168 3.86 19.76 -14.12
N ARG A 169 3.73 20.44 -12.96
CA ARG A 169 4.28 21.78 -12.75
C ARG A 169 5.81 21.74 -12.63
N VAL A 170 6.34 20.85 -11.84
CA VAL A 170 7.75 20.48 -11.83
C VAL A 170 7.87 19.10 -12.43
N THR A 171 8.55 18.97 -13.57
CA THR A 171 8.64 17.74 -14.35
C THR A 171 10.06 17.16 -14.39
N CYS A 172 10.18 15.92 -14.86
CA CYS A 172 11.46 15.24 -14.99
C CYS A 172 12.26 15.79 -16.18
N ARG A 173 13.57 16.06 -15.98
CA ARG A 173 14.48 16.48 -17.04
C ARG A 173 14.62 15.40 -18.13
N ASP A 174 14.66 14.15 -17.72
CA ASP A 174 14.78 12.96 -18.54
C ASP A 174 14.14 11.77 -17.83
N TRP A 175 13.99 10.63 -18.50
CA TRP A 175 13.34 9.45 -17.96
C TRP A 175 14.13 8.74 -16.85
N PHE A 176 15.44 8.98 -16.70
CA PHE A 176 16.21 8.48 -15.58
C PHE A 176 15.74 9.09 -14.25
N GLN A 177 15.13 10.27 -14.31
CA GLN A 177 14.59 10.97 -13.13
C GLN A 177 13.16 10.53 -12.77
N LEU A 178 12.64 9.44 -13.32
CA LEU A 178 11.24 9.05 -13.16
C LEU A 178 10.80 8.99 -11.69
N SER A 179 11.64 8.52 -10.79
CA SER A 179 11.35 8.47 -9.35
C SER A 179 11.18 9.87 -8.71
N LEU A 180 11.69 10.93 -9.35
CA LEU A 180 11.45 12.31 -8.90
C LEU A 180 9.97 12.64 -8.85
N LYS A 181 9.20 12.19 -9.84
CA LYS A 181 7.74 12.36 -9.83
C LYS A 181 7.03 11.18 -9.15
N GLU A 182 7.39 9.94 -9.49
CA GLU A 182 6.67 8.77 -9.01
C GLU A 182 6.96 8.49 -7.52
N GLY A 183 8.22 8.46 -7.12
CA GLY A 183 8.58 8.24 -5.71
C GLY A 183 8.02 9.32 -4.79
N LEU A 184 8.09 10.60 -5.20
CA LEU A 184 7.54 11.70 -4.42
C LEU A 184 5.99 11.65 -4.38
N THR A 185 5.34 11.31 -5.48
CA THR A 185 3.87 11.23 -5.54
C THR A 185 3.35 10.01 -4.80
N VAL A 186 4.01 8.84 -4.88
CA VAL A 186 3.66 7.67 -4.06
C VAL A 186 3.83 7.96 -2.57
N PHE A 187 4.89 8.66 -2.16
CA PHE A 187 5.00 9.12 -0.77
C PHE A 187 3.80 9.99 -0.35
N ARG A 188 3.37 10.91 -1.21
CA ARG A 188 2.25 11.81 -0.92
C ARG A 188 0.90 11.06 -0.89
N ASP A 189 0.66 10.12 -1.80
CA ASP A 189 -0.58 9.33 -1.79
C ASP A 189 -0.66 8.38 -0.60
N GLN A 190 0.47 7.80 -0.17
CA GLN A 190 0.56 7.00 1.05
C GLN A 190 0.26 7.84 2.31
N GLU A 191 0.79 9.07 2.42
CA GLU A 191 0.50 9.97 3.54
C GLU A 191 -0.97 10.44 3.50
N PHE A 192 -1.51 10.75 2.33
CA PHE A 192 -2.93 11.06 2.15
C PHE A 192 -3.82 9.88 2.58
N SER A 193 -3.54 8.68 2.10
CA SER A 193 -4.30 7.47 2.46
C SER A 193 -4.22 7.16 3.95
N ALA A 194 -3.05 7.42 4.57
CA ALA A 194 -2.84 7.27 6.01
C ALA A 194 -3.68 8.27 6.82
N ASP A 195 -3.76 9.53 6.38
CA ASP A 195 -4.54 10.58 7.04
C ASP A 195 -6.06 10.39 6.85
N MET A 196 -6.48 9.84 5.71
CA MET A 196 -7.91 9.57 5.44
C MET A 196 -8.41 8.32 6.16
N ASN A 197 -7.54 7.38 6.51
CA ASN A 197 -7.91 6.06 7.03
C ASN A 197 -7.14 5.72 8.33
N SER A 198 -6.44 4.58 8.38
CA SER A 198 -5.58 4.17 9.49
C SER A 198 -4.11 4.24 9.08
N ARG A 199 -3.34 5.08 9.75
CA ARG A 199 -1.91 5.28 9.47
C ARG A 199 -1.10 3.98 9.65
N ALA A 200 -1.40 3.21 10.69
CA ALA A 200 -0.73 1.93 10.94
C ALA A 200 -1.06 0.90 9.85
N VAL A 201 -2.34 0.77 9.50
CA VAL A 201 -2.81 -0.16 8.45
C VAL A 201 -2.21 0.21 7.09
N GLN A 202 -2.20 1.51 6.74
CA GLN A 202 -1.60 1.96 5.50
C GLN A 202 -0.10 1.62 5.47
N ARG A 203 0.64 1.93 6.55
CA ARG A 203 2.07 1.62 6.63
C ARG A 203 2.36 0.13 6.49
N ILE A 204 1.56 -0.74 7.10
CA ILE A 204 1.68 -2.20 6.96
C ILE A 204 1.49 -2.61 5.50
N LYS A 205 0.48 -2.07 4.81
CA LYS A 205 0.24 -2.36 3.39
C LYS A 205 1.43 -1.95 2.52
N ASP A 206 1.96 -0.74 2.72
CA ASP A 206 3.10 -0.22 1.97
C ASP A 206 4.34 -1.12 2.16
N VAL A 207 4.64 -1.49 3.41
CA VAL A 207 5.80 -2.35 3.72
C VAL A 207 5.62 -3.77 3.19
N ARG A 208 4.39 -4.30 3.17
CA ARG A 208 4.13 -5.61 2.55
C ARG A 208 4.48 -5.59 1.05
N VAL A 209 4.12 -4.53 0.32
CA VAL A 209 4.51 -4.37 -1.09
C VAL A 209 6.03 -4.34 -1.24
N LEU A 210 6.74 -3.59 -0.40
CA LEU A 210 8.21 -3.56 -0.43
C LEU A 210 8.81 -4.95 -0.20
N ARG A 211 8.41 -5.63 0.88
CA ARG A 211 8.95 -6.94 1.26
C ARG A 211 8.60 -8.06 0.26
N GLN A 212 7.39 -8.03 -0.32
CA GLN A 212 6.93 -9.09 -1.22
C GLN A 212 7.43 -8.92 -2.66
N TYR A 213 7.58 -7.68 -3.13
CA TYR A 213 7.89 -7.41 -4.54
C TYR A 213 9.23 -6.69 -4.71
N GLN A 214 9.46 -5.58 -4.02
CA GLN A 214 10.62 -4.72 -4.25
C GLN A 214 11.92 -5.37 -3.78
N PHE A 215 11.93 -6.03 -2.62
CA PHE A 215 13.13 -6.72 -2.14
C PHE A 215 13.55 -7.87 -3.08
N ARG A 216 12.58 -8.54 -3.71
CA ARG A 216 12.86 -9.56 -4.73
C ARG A 216 13.43 -8.95 -6.01
N GLU A 217 12.94 -7.78 -6.41
CA GLU A 217 13.48 -7.06 -7.55
C GLU A 217 14.95 -6.70 -7.30
N ASP A 218 15.29 -6.22 -6.11
CA ASP A 218 16.66 -5.89 -5.70
C ASP A 218 17.59 -7.12 -5.57
N GLU A 219 17.06 -8.32 -5.39
CA GLU A 219 17.82 -9.59 -5.30
C GLU A 219 17.93 -10.30 -6.66
N GLY A 220 17.14 -9.88 -7.63
CA GLY A 220 17.04 -10.52 -8.93
C GLY A 220 18.05 -9.99 -9.96
N PRO A 221 18.08 -10.61 -11.14
CA PRO A 221 18.95 -10.16 -12.24
C PRO A 221 18.55 -8.81 -12.83
N MET A 222 17.35 -8.33 -12.49
CA MET A 222 16.81 -7.03 -12.93
C MET A 222 17.01 -5.93 -11.88
N ALA A 223 17.80 -6.18 -10.83
CA ALA A 223 18.10 -5.17 -9.80
C ALA A 223 18.71 -3.91 -10.43
N HIS A 224 18.18 -2.76 -10.05
CA HIS A 224 18.61 -1.47 -10.56
C HIS A 224 18.46 -0.38 -9.47
N PRO A 225 19.17 0.75 -9.59
CA PRO A 225 19.01 1.89 -8.68
C PRO A 225 17.60 2.51 -8.79
N VAL A 226 17.19 3.26 -7.76
CA VAL A 226 15.97 4.10 -7.80
C VAL A 226 16.03 5.12 -8.94
N ARG A 227 17.22 5.63 -9.23
CA ARG A 227 17.53 6.42 -10.43
C ARG A 227 18.44 5.60 -11.33
N PRO A 228 17.88 4.80 -12.26
CA PRO A 228 18.68 4.05 -13.23
C PRO A 228 19.53 4.97 -14.10
N ASP A 229 20.61 4.44 -14.66
CA ASP A 229 21.52 5.16 -15.56
C ASP A 229 21.52 4.61 -16.99
N THR A 230 20.90 3.45 -17.20
CA THR A 230 20.79 2.77 -18.49
C THR A 230 19.42 2.10 -18.63
N TYR A 231 18.89 2.00 -19.87
CA TYR A 231 17.70 1.21 -20.17
C TYR A 231 17.73 0.71 -21.63
N MET A 232 17.02 -0.37 -21.89
CA MET A 232 16.78 -0.85 -23.25
C MET A 232 15.42 -0.35 -23.77
N GLU A 233 14.40 -0.34 -22.90
CA GLU A 233 13.07 0.18 -23.19
C GLU A 233 12.56 0.95 -21.97
N ILE A 234 11.95 2.13 -22.20
CA ILE A 234 11.53 3.04 -21.12
C ILE A 234 10.46 2.41 -20.20
N ASN A 235 9.58 1.57 -20.74
CA ASN A 235 8.55 0.88 -19.96
C ASN A 235 9.14 -0.01 -18.84
N ASN A 236 10.41 -0.42 -18.96
CA ASN A 236 11.11 -1.19 -17.94
C ASN A 236 11.39 -0.38 -16.64
N PHE A 237 11.18 0.94 -16.65
CA PHE A 237 11.35 1.79 -15.47
C PHE A 237 10.12 1.92 -14.58
N TYR A 238 8.97 1.42 -15.00
CA TYR A 238 7.75 1.42 -14.18
C TYR A 238 7.79 0.24 -13.20
N THR A 239 8.73 0.30 -12.26
CA THR A 239 9.07 -0.79 -11.33
C THR A 239 8.73 -0.42 -9.89
N VAL A 240 8.55 -1.42 -9.02
CA VAL A 240 8.37 -1.19 -7.59
C VAL A 240 9.60 -0.53 -6.93
N THR A 241 10.78 -0.65 -7.55
CA THR A 241 11.99 0.09 -7.12
C THR A 241 11.85 1.58 -7.37
N VAL A 242 11.48 2.00 -8.58
CA VAL A 242 11.32 3.42 -8.93
C VAL A 242 10.18 4.07 -8.14
N TYR A 243 9.06 3.38 -7.98
CA TYR A 243 7.83 3.86 -7.32
C TYR A 243 7.92 3.72 -5.79
N ASN A 244 7.89 2.49 -5.29
CA ASN A 244 7.72 2.22 -3.87
C ASN A 244 9.01 2.42 -3.07
N LYS A 245 10.17 1.91 -3.53
CA LYS A 245 11.45 2.24 -2.88
C LYS A 245 11.79 3.72 -3.06
N GLY A 246 11.43 4.33 -4.20
CA GLY A 246 11.52 5.78 -4.40
C GLY A 246 10.74 6.57 -3.33
N ALA A 247 9.52 6.14 -3.01
CA ALA A 247 8.73 6.72 -1.93
C ALA A 247 9.39 6.54 -0.56
N GLU A 248 10.01 5.38 -0.30
CA GLU A 248 10.78 5.17 0.94
C GLU A 248 12.00 6.08 1.03
N VAL A 249 12.68 6.36 -0.08
CA VAL A 249 13.79 7.34 -0.11
C VAL A 249 13.28 8.72 0.29
N VAL A 250 12.14 9.16 -0.22
CA VAL A 250 11.51 10.42 0.21
C VAL A 250 11.10 10.36 1.69
N ARG A 251 10.51 9.25 2.14
CA ARG A 251 10.12 9.03 3.54
C ARG A 251 11.31 9.07 4.50
N MET A 252 12.46 8.54 4.10
CA MET A 252 13.70 8.63 4.90
C MET A 252 14.18 10.07 5.03
N ILE A 253 14.11 10.89 3.98
CA ILE A 253 14.40 12.34 4.09
C ILE A 253 13.42 13.00 5.07
N HIS A 254 12.12 12.72 4.92
CA HIS A 254 11.11 13.23 5.84
C HIS A 254 11.41 12.83 7.31
N THR A 255 11.86 11.59 7.54
CA THR A 255 12.25 11.11 8.87
C THR A 255 13.49 11.85 9.40
N LEU A 256 14.53 12.03 8.57
CA LEU A 256 15.76 12.70 8.94
C LEU A 256 15.56 14.19 9.31
N ILE A 257 14.79 14.92 8.51
CA ILE A 257 14.66 16.37 8.71
C ILE A 257 13.41 16.75 9.51
N GLY A 258 12.44 15.83 9.66
CA GLY A 258 11.15 16.06 10.33
C GLY A 258 10.12 16.78 9.47
N ALA A 259 8.83 16.59 9.79
CA ALA A 259 7.71 17.04 8.97
C ALA A 259 7.68 18.55 8.69
N GLU A 260 7.97 19.38 9.71
CA GLU A 260 7.95 20.84 9.54
C GLU A 260 9.03 21.33 8.57
N ILE A 261 10.24 20.79 8.68
CA ILE A 261 11.36 21.17 7.81
C ILE A 261 11.15 20.58 6.40
N PHE A 262 10.64 19.35 6.31
CA PHE A 262 10.28 18.74 5.04
C PHE A 262 9.28 19.61 4.27
N ARG A 263 8.27 20.15 4.96
CA ARG A 263 7.32 21.10 4.35
C ARG A 263 8.02 22.35 3.83
N LYS A 264 8.94 22.94 4.57
CA LYS A 264 9.75 24.09 4.08
C LYS A 264 10.62 23.71 2.88
N GLY A 265 11.16 22.49 2.87
CA GLY A 265 11.90 21.93 1.73
C GLY A 265 11.03 21.81 0.47
N MET A 266 9.79 21.35 0.63
CA MET A 266 8.81 21.30 -0.47
C MET A 266 8.48 22.69 -1.01
N ASP A 267 8.23 23.66 -0.13
CA ASP A 267 8.00 25.05 -0.55
C ASP A 267 9.19 25.61 -1.35
N LEU A 268 10.42 25.38 -0.86
CA LEU A 268 11.65 25.78 -1.54
C LEU A 268 11.84 25.07 -2.89
N TYR A 269 11.49 23.79 -2.97
CA TYR A 269 11.54 23.03 -4.21
C TYR A 269 10.61 23.61 -5.28
N PHE A 270 9.37 23.95 -4.92
CA PHE A 270 8.43 24.58 -5.86
C PHE A 270 8.81 26.03 -6.18
N GLU A 271 9.29 26.81 -5.22
CA GLU A 271 9.77 28.16 -5.46
C GLU A 271 10.91 28.20 -6.50
N ARG A 272 11.84 27.25 -6.43
CA ARG A 272 12.99 27.18 -7.33
C ARG A 272 12.65 26.63 -8.70
N HIS A 273 11.72 25.69 -8.78
CA HIS A 273 11.62 24.79 -9.93
C HIS A 273 10.25 24.79 -10.63
N ASP A 274 9.30 25.61 -10.20
CA ASP A 274 8.01 25.70 -10.87
C ASP A 274 8.16 26.02 -12.37
N GLY A 275 7.52 25.21 -13.22
CA GLY A 275 7.60 25.30 -14.68
C GLY A 275 8.90 24.78 -15.29
N GLN A 276 9.75 24.10 -14.53
CA GLN A 276 11.04 23.56 -14.97
C GLN A 276 11.01 22.02 -15.05
N ALA A 277 12.01 21.48 -15.75
CA ALA A 277 12.32 20.06 -15.83
C ALA A 277 13.65 19.80 -15.09
N VAL A 278 13.60 19.04 -13.99
CA VAL A 278 14.68 18.94 -13.00
C VAL A 278 15.03 17.49 -12.67
N THR A 279 15.94 17.30 -11.72
CA THR A 279 16.52 16.01 -11.33
C THR A 279 16.19 15.63 -9.88
N CYS A 280 16.42 14.37 -9.51
CA CYS A 280 16.36 13.94 -8.12
C CYS A 280 17.33 14.72 -7.22
N ASP A 281 18.50 15.10 -7.76
CA ASP A 281 19.48 15.87 -7.01
C ASP A 281 18.99 17.30 -6.68
N ASP A 282 18.20 17.93 -7.56
CA ASP A 282 17.58 19.24 -7.30
C ASP A 282 16.56 19.16 -6.15
N PHE A 283 15.79 18.06 -6.07
CA PHE A 283 14.90 17.79 -4.94
C PHE A 283 15.68 17.62 -3.62
N VAL A 284 16.73 16.76 -3.62
CA VAL A 284 17.57 16.55 -2.42
C VAL A 284 18.25 17.84 -1.99
N ALA A 285 18.73 18.67 -2.93
CA ALA A 285 19.34 19.96 -2.64
C ALA A 285 18.36 20.92 -1.94
N ALA A 286 17.10 20.98 -2.38
CA ALA A 286 16.08 21.79 -1.70
C ALA A 286 15.83 21.33 -0.25
N MET A 287 15.83 20.01 -0.01
CA MET A 287 15.69 19.44 1.34
C MET A 287 16.92 19.71 2.21
N ALA A 288 18.12 19.57 1.66
CA ALA A 288 19.39 19.87 2.34
C ALA A 288 19.46 21.36 2.75
N ASP A 289 19.14 22.26 1.82
CA ASP A 289 19.18 23.71 2.09
C ASP A 289 18.14 24.13 3.14
N ALA A 290 16.91 23.58 3.06
CA ALA A 290 15.87 23.90 4.03
C ALA A 290 16.18 23.37 5.44
N SER A 291 16.91 22.25 5.55
CA SER A 291 17.24 21.62 6.83
C SER A 291 18.60 22.04 7.39
N GLY A 292 19.49 22.54 6.54
CA GLY A 292 20.92 22.75 6.87
C GLY A 292 21.70 21.45 7.10
N ARG A 293 21.16 20.28 6.69
CA ARG A 293 21.83 18.98 6.82
C ARG A 293 22.60 18.63 5.57
N ASP A 294 23.76 17.99 5.74
CA ASP A 294 24.48 17.35 4.63
C ASP A 294 23.77 16.05 4.23
N LEU A 295 23.25 15.99 3.00
CA LEU A 295 22.61 14.85 2.41
C LEU A 295 23.42 14.23 1.25
N GLU A 296 24.72 14.55 1.10
CA GLU A 296 25.54 14.00 0.01
C GLU A 296 25.65 12.48 0.06
N GLN A 297 25.95 11.90 1.23
CA GLN A 297 25.96 10.44 1.38
C GLN A 297 24.57 9.83 1.14
N PHE A 298 23.52 10.53 1.52
CA PHE A 298 22.14 10.07 1.34
C PHE A 298 21.78 9.87 -0.14
N LYS A 299 22.36 10.62 -1.07
CA LYS A 299 22.14 10.46 -2.52
C LYS A 299 22.47 9.07 -3.05
N ARG A 300 23.26 8.27 -2.30
CA ARG A 300 23.51 6.85 -2.64
C ARG A 300 22.20 6.04 -2.78
N TRP A 301 21.15 6.39 -2.05
CA TRP A 301 19.85 5.73 -2.19
C TRP A 301 19.25 5.87 -3.59
N TYR A 302 19.61 6.93 -4.33
CA TYR A 302 19.21 7.09 -5.72
C TYR A 302 20.12 6.35 -6.71
N SER A 303 21.41 6.19 -6.42
CA SER A 303 22.42 5.73 -7.38
C SER A 303 22.94 4.31 -7.15
N GLN A 304 22.76 3.75 -5.94
CA GLN A 304 23.22 2.41 -5.59
C GLN A 304 22.03 1.46 -5.46
N ALA A 305 22.04 0.36 -6.22
CA ALA A 305 21.03 -0.69 -6.18
C ALA A 305 21.20 -1.62 -4.97
N GLY A 306 20.19 -2.43 -4.70
CA GLY A 306 20.18 -3.47 -3.68
C GLY A 306 19.60 -3.00 -2.35
N THR A 307 19.12 -3.97 -1.57
CA THR A 307 18.55 -3.76 -0.24
C THR A 307 19.59 -4.02 0.84
N PRO A 308 19.93 -3.04 1.70
CA PRO A 308 20.87 -3.27 2.80
C PRO A 308 20.32 -4.29 3.81
N GLU A 309 21.19 -5.16 4.31
CA GLU A 309 20.95 -5.99 5.48
C GLU A 309 21.47 -5.26 6.72
N LEU A 310 20.60 -5.06 7.70
CA LEU A 310 20.91 -4.44 8.98
C LEU A 310 21.03 -5.52 10.06
N THR A 311 22.18 -5.58 10.75
CA THR A 311 22.38 -6.46 11.90
C THR A 311 22.52 -5.66 13.18
N MET A 312 22.06 -6.24 14.30
CA MET A 312 22.06 -5.63 15.61
C MET A 312 22.79 -6.51 16.62
N THR A 313 23.66 -5.88 17.43
CA THR A 313 24.22 -6.52 18.63
C THR A 313 24.11 -5.59 19.84
N GLU A 314 23.89 -6.17 21.01
CA GLU A 314 23.64 -5.45 22.25
C GLU A 314 24.66 -5.81 23.31
N THR A 315 25.05 -4.82 24.12
CA THR A 315 25.85 -5.05 25.31
C THR A 315 25.29 -4.23 26.48
N TRP A 316 24.99 -4.94 27.59
CA TRP A 316 24.58 -4.32 28.85
C TRP A 316 25.69 -4.46 29.88
N THR A 317 26.12 -3.35 30.49
CA THR A 317 27.17 -3.35 31.49
C THR A 317 26.60 -3.29 32.90
N ALA A 318 27.36 -3.80 33.89
CA ALA A 318 26.99 -3.71 35.29
C ALA A 318 26.86 -2.27 35.83
N ALA A 319 27.40 -1.29 35.11
CA ALA A 319 27.28 0.14 35.42
C ALA A 319 26.00 0.80 34.87
N GLY A 320 25.03 0.01 34.33
CA GLY A 320 23.78 0.53 33.76
C GLY A 320 23.96 1.25 32.43
N GLN A 321 25.00 0.91 31.66
CA GLN A 321 25.19 1.40 30.29
C GLN A 321 24.73 0.35 29.29
N PHE A 322 23.94 0.79 28.33
CA PHE A 322 23.52 -0.03 27.20
C PHE A 322 24.19 0.45 25.91
N ALA A 323 24.86 -0.46 25.23
CA ALA A 323 25.50 -0.21 23.93
C ALA A 323 24.76 -1.00 22.84
N LEU A 324 24.19 -0.29 21.89
CA LEU A 324 23.57 -0.83 20.69
C LEU A 324 24.53 -0.66 19.51
N THR A 325 24.98 -1.73 18.92
CA THR A 325 25.81 -1.69 17.71
C THR A 325 24.99 -2.14 16.53
N LEU A 326 24.90 -1.29 15.51
CA LEU A 326 24.26 -1.56 14.23
C LEU A 326 25.35 -1.73 13.16
N SER A 327 25.16 -2.70 12.27
CA SER A 327 26.04 -2.91 11.11
C SER A 327 25.17 -3.06 9.87
N GLN A 328 25.62 -2.49 8.74
CA GLN A 328 24.96 -2.61 7.45
C GLN A 328 25.85 -3.31 6.42
N GLN A 329 25.26 -4.10 5.57
CA GLN A 329 25.91 -4.72 4.41
C GLN A 329 24.91 -4.78 3.25
N THR A 330 25.37 -4.50 2.03
CA THR A 330 24.57 -4.63 0.83
C THR A 330 25.24 -5.63 -0.11
N ALA A 331 24.47 -6.61 -0.60
CA ALA A 331 24.98 -7.57 -1.56
C ALA A 331 25.30 -6.91 -2.91
N GLU A 332 26.22 -7.50 -3.66
CA GLU A 332 26.50 -7.10 -5.04
C GLU A 332 25.24 -7.21 -5.92
N THR A 333 25.11 -6.33 -6.89
CA THR A 333 24.01 -6.33 -7.86
C THR A 333 24.58 -6.20 -9.28
N PRO A 334 23.83 -6.54 -10.33
CA PRO A 334 24.30 -6.40 -11.70
C PRO A 334 24.89 -5.01 -11.99
N GLY A 335 26.12 -4.96 -12.49
CA GLY A 335 26.83 -3.71 -12.77
C GLY A 335 27.38 -2.94 -11.56
N GLN A 336 27.11 -3.39 -10.33
CA GLN A 336 27.55 -2.73 -9.09
C GLN A 336 28.10 -3.77 -8.08
N PRO A 337 29.34 -4.30 -8.30
CA PRO A 337 29.95 -5.28 -7.40
C PRO A 337 30.37 -4.67 -6.06
N ASP A 338 30.82 -3.41 -6.08
CA ASP A 338 31.29 -2.71 -4.88
C ASP A 338 30.17 -1.86 -4.29
N LYS A 339 29.90 -2.04 -2.99
CA LYS A 339 28.87 -1.32 -2.27
C LYS A 339 29.46 -0.45 -1.17
N LEU A 340 28.98 0.77 -1.10
CA LEU A 340 29.32 1.73 -0.05
C LEU A 340 28.21 1.78 1.00
N PRO A 341 28.52 2.10 2.28
CA PRO A 341 27.50 2.21 3.31
C PRO A 341 26.49 3.31 2.97
N PHE A 342 25.19 3.00 3.13
CA PHE A 342 24.12 3.97 3.01
C PHE A 342 24.04 4.87 4.25
N HIS A 343 23.42 6.02 4.12
CA HIS A 343 22.94 6.80 5.26
C HIS A 343 21.52 6.32 5.62
N ILE A 344 21.40 5.54 6.70
CA ILE A 344 20.15 4.88 7.11
C ILE A 344 19.59 5.56 8.36
N PRO A 345 18.40 6.19 8.31
CA PRO A 345 17.69 6.63 9.51
C PRO A 345 17.04 5.44 10.21
N VAL A 346 17.40 5.20 11.46
CA VAL A 346 16.88 4.10 12.26
C VAL A 346 16.10 4.66 13.44
N LEU A 347 14.78 4.56 13.40
CA LEU A 347 13.93 4.89 14.53
C LEU A 347 13.88 3.73 15.52
N ILE A 348 14.13 4.01 16.80
CA ILE A 348 14.10 2.99 17.85
C ILE A 348 13.25 3.42 19.04
N GLY A 349 12.71 2.42 19.75
CA GLY A 349 12.20 2.51 21.10
C GLY A 349 13.00 1.59 22.02
N LEU A 350 12.97 1.86 23.31
CA LEU A 350 13.58 1.05 24.37
C LEU A 350 12.51 0.73 25.39
N LEU A 351 12.15 -0.55 25.56
CA LEU A 351 11.13 -0.99 26.50
C LEU A 351 11.77 -1.67 27.70
N ASP A 352 11.22 -1.43 28.89
CA ASP A 352 11.58 -2.20 30.08
C ASP A 352 10.91 -3.60 30.07
N PRO A 353 11.20 -4.49 31.04
CA PRO A 353 10.60 -5.81 31.11
C PRO A 353 9.06 -5.80 31.27
N GLU A 354 8.49 -4.72 31.79
CA GLU A 354 7.05 -4.50 31.96
C GLU A 354 6.40 -3.96 30.68
N GLY A 355 7.21 -3.55 29.68
CA GLY A 355 6.77 -3.02 28.40
C GLY A 355 6.61 -1.51 28.34
N ASP A 356 7.03 -0.80 29.37
CA ASP A 356 6.99 0.66 29.41
C ASP A 356 8.17 1.27 28.62
N ASP A 357 7.92 2.39 27.92
CA ASP A 357 8.92 3.06 27.09
C ASP A 357 9.91 3.86 27.96
N MET A 358 11.20 3.49 27.87
CA MET A 358 12.30 4.07 28.65
C MET A 358 12.93 5.31 28.01
N VAL A 359 12.51 5.74 26.83
CA VAL A 359 13.12 6.88 26.09
C VAL A 359 13.13 8.17 26.91
N LYS A 360 12.14 8.35 27.80
CA LYS A 360 12.04 9.53 28.69
C LYS A 360 13.08 9.51 29.83
N GLN A 361 13.60 8.34 30.21
CA GLN A 361 14.53 8.13 31.31
C GLN A 361 16.01 8.34 30.89
N LEU A 362 16.30 8.42 29.58
CA LEU A 362 17.66 8.51 29.07
C LEU A 362 18.35 9.79 29.54
N ALA A 363 19.56 9.63 30.09
CA ALA A 363 20.47 10.73 30.34
C ALA A 363 21.20 11.18 29.07
N THR A 364 21.42 10.26 28.11
CA THR A 364 22.00 10.56 26.80
C THR A 364 21.00 11.31 25.94
N LYS A 365 21.46 12.40 25.31
CA LYS A 365 20.62 13.20 24.44
C LYS A 365 20.73 12.68 23.01
N TYR A 366 19.64 12.14 22.50
CA TYR A 366 19.46 11.77 21.09
C TYR A 366 18.36 12.62 20.47
N GLU A 367 18.40 12.75 19.16
CA GLU A 367 17.31 13.39 18.41
C GLU A 367 16.07 12.50 18.47
N LYS A 368 14.90 13.12 18.65
CA LYS A 368 13.61 12.41 18.78
C LYS A 368 12.72 12.68 17.57
N ARG A 369 11.94 11.67 17.23
CA ARG A 369 10.81 11.74 16.29
C ARG A 369 9.61 11.12 16.99
N GLY A 370 8.70 11.99 17.50
CA GLY A 370 7.63 11.53 18.40
C GLY A 370 8.21 10.85 19.65
N ASP A 371 7.73 9.65 19.93
CA ASP A 371 8.19 8.81 21.04
C ASP A 371 9.41 7.93 20.69
N SER A 372 9.98 8.07 19.50
CA SER A 372 11.13 7.30 19.04
C SER A 372 12.41 8.12 19.06
N ILE A 373 13.55 7.43 19.18
CA ILE A 373 14.89 7.99 19.03
C ILE A 373 15.32 7.81 17.58
N LEU A 374 15.83 8.87 16.95
CA LEU A 374 16.47 8.80 15.65
C LEU A 374 17.96 8.51 15.82
N LEU A 375 18.40 7.41 15.23
CA LEU A 375 19.82 7.08 15.04
C LEU A 375 20.14 7.19 13.55
N GLU A 376 21.32 7.73 13.23
CA GLU A 376 21.80 7.85 11.86
C GLU A 376 22.98 6.89 11.66
N LEU A 377 22.76 5.80 10.90
CA LEU A 377 23.81 4.83 10.57
C LEU A 377 24.44 5.25 9.22
N THR A 378 25.66 5.79 9.28
CA THR A 378 26.41 6.30 8.12
C THR A 378 27.65 5.46 7.80
N GLU A 379 28.08 4.63 8.73
CA GLU A 379 29.24 3.74 8.61
C GLU A 379 28.78 2.29 8.37
N GLU A 380 29.70 1.41 7.97
CA GLU A 380 29.44 -0.04 7.91
C GLU A 380 29.04 -0.59 9.29
N LYS A 381 29.63 -0.02 10.36
CA LYS A 381 29.34 -0.41 11.74
C LYS A 381 29.45 0.79 12.67
N GLN A 382 28.44 1.00 13.50
CA GLN A 382 28.38 2.13 14.43
C GLN A 382 27.77 1.71 15.76
N THR A 383 28.31 2.20 16.88
CA THR A 383 27.85 1.90 18.24
C THR A 383 27.23 3.13 18.88
N TYR A 384 26.04 2.98 19.44
CA TYR A 384 25.28 4.00 20.16
C TYR A 384 25.22 3.65 21.64
N LEU A 385 25.55 4.62 22.51
CA LEU A 385 25.63 4.43 23.95
C LEU A 385 24.46 5.11 24.65
N PHE A 386 23.73 4.36 25.45
CA PHE A 386 22.59 4.83 26.24
C PHE A 386 22.93 4.73 27.73
N THR A 387 22.69 5.81 28.46
CA THR A 387 22.94 5.91 29.90
C THR A 387 21.70 6.39 30.65
N GLY A 388 21.62 6.09 31.94
CA GLY A 388 20.48 6.46 32.78
C GLY A 388 19.36 5.42 32.84
N LEU A 389 19.55 4.28 32.17
CA LEU A 389 18.59 3.17 32.21
C LEU A 389 18.67 2.40 33.53
N GLN A 390 17.51 2.02 34.08
CA GLN A 390 17.41 1.28 35.35
C GLN A 390 17.52 -0.25 35.14
N CYS A 391 17.23 -0.75 33.96
CA CYS A 391 17.31 -2.15 33.56
C CYS A 391 17.77 -2.29 32.11
N ARG A 392 18.13 -3.52 31.70
CA ARG A 392 18.43 -3.82 30.29
C ARG A 392 17.15 -3.65 29.46
N PRO A 393 17.16 -2.81 28.41
CA PRO A 393 15.99 -2.63 27.58
C PRO A 393 15.81 -3.74 26.54
N THR A 394 14.57 -3.95 26.12
CA THR A 394 14.23 -4.58 24.85
C THR A 394 14.18 -3.53 23.75
N VAL A 395 14.91 -3.73 22.67
CA VAL A 395 15.00 -2.76 21.56
C VAL A 395 13.87 -2.98 20.55
N SER A 396 13.02 -1.96 20.39
CA SER A 396 12.10 -1.83 19.25
C SER A 396 12.84 -1.15 18.11
N LEU A 397 13.29 -1.90 17.11
CA LEU A 397 14.13 -1.40 16.02
C LEU A 397 13.29 -1.11 14.77
N LEU A 398 13.70 -0.09 13.99
CA LEU A 398 13.03 0.34 12.76
C LEU A 398 11.54 0.67 12.96
N ARG A 399 11.20 1.39 14.04
CA ARG A 399 9.81 1.83 14.27
C ARG A 399 9.26 2.51 13.03
N SER A 400 7.99 2.20 12.71
CA SER A 400 7.30 2.65 11.50
C SER A 400 8.03 2.27 10.20
N PHE A 401 8.88 1.24 10.23
CA PHE A 401 9.75 0.83 9.12
C PHE A 401 10.55 2.00 8.56
N SER A 402 11.34 2.66 9.42
CA SER A 402 12.02 3.93 9.11
C SER A 402 13.02 3.89 7.96
N ALA A 403 13.37 2.70 7.45
CA ALA A 403 14.19 2.52 6.25
C ALA A 403 13.88 1.19 5.55
N PRO A 404 13.98 1.12 4.21
CA PRO A 404 13.74 -0.09 3.42
C PRO A 404 14.96 -1.04 3.48
N VAL A 405 15.11 -1.71 4.60
CA VAL A 405 16.23 -2.63 4.89
C VAL A 405 15.72 -3.98 5.37
N LYS A 406 16.54 -5.02 5.18
CA LYS A 406 16.32 -6.34 5.77
C LYS A 406 16.92 -6.37 7.16
N LEU A 407 16.12 -6.70 8.16
CA LEU A 407 16.60 -6.84 9.52
C LEU A 407 17.00 -8.29 9.80
N LYS A 408 18.28 -8.49 10.14
CA LYS A 408 18.81 -9.76 10.64
C LYS A 408 19.11 -9.62 12.12
N LYS A 409 18.25 -10.17 12.94
CA LYS A 409 18.42 -10.21 14.39
C LYS A 409 18.38 -11.64 14.88
N PRO A 410 19.08 -11.98 15.98
CA PRO A 410 18.89 -13.27 16.64
C PRO A 410 17.41 -13.48 16.98
N HIS A 411 16.94 -14.73 16.86
CA HIS A 411 15.60 -15.08 17.30
C HIS A 411 15.56 -14.99 18.82
N ASP A 412 14.73 -14.09 19.33
CA ASP A 412 14.44 -13.90 20.75
C ASP A 412 12.93 -13.84 20.90
N GLN A 413 12.35 -14.98 21.29
CA GLN A 413 10.91 -15.14 21.40
C GLN A 413 10.34 -14.26 22.51
N GLU A 414 11.02 -14.14 23.65
CA GLU A 414 10.57 -13.32 24.79
C GLU A 414 10.51 -11.84 24.39
N ALA A 415 11.60 -11.31 23.82
CA ALA A 415 11.63 -9.93 23.31
C ALA A 415 10.56 -9.69 22.23
N THR A 416 10.35 -10.65 21.31
CA THR A 416 9.35 -10.49 20.24
C THR A 416 7.92 -10.51 20.80
N THR A 417 7.65 -11.34 21.80
CA THR A 417 6.35 -11.40 22.48
C THR A 417 6.07 -10.09 23.25
N LEU A 418 7.09 -9.55 23.94
CA LEU A 418 6.96 -8.24 24.61
C LEU A 418 6.65 -7.12 23.62
N LEU A 419 7.37 -7.04 22.50
CA LEU A 419 7.11 -6.04 21.45
C LEU A 419 5.70 -6.17 20.87
N MET A 420 5.23 -7.40 20.61
CA MET A 420 3.88 -7.64 20.12
C MET A 420 2.80 -7.13 21.10
N ALA A 421 3.02 -7.32 22.38
CA ALA A 421 2.06 -6.93 23.42
C ALA A 421 2.10 -5.42 23.73
N CYS A 422 3.30 -4.83 23.84
CA CYS A 422 3.52 -3.57 24.53
C CYS A 422 4.11 -2.44 23.68
N ASP A 423 4.69 -2.71 22.49
CA ASP A 423 5.30 -1.63 21.70
C ASP A 423 4.29 -0.52 21.41
N SER A 424 4.66 0.73 21.66
CA SER A 424 3.84 1.89 21.33
C SER A 424 3.72 2.13 19.82
N ASP A 425 4.68 1.64 19.03
CA ASP A 425 4.62 1.66 17.56
C ASP A 425 3.75 0.52 17.03
N LEU A 426 2.60 0.86 16.45
CA LEU A 426 1.62 -0.11 15.98
C LEU A 426 2.12 -0.95 14.80
N PHE A 427 3.02 -0.40 13.97
CA PHE A 427 3.67 -1.17 12.91
C PHE A 427 4.57 -2.25 13.53
N ASN A 428 5.39 -1.90 14.51
CA ASN A 428 6.29 -2.87 15.17
C ASN A 428 5.51 -3.93 15.96
N ARG A 429 4.36 -3.59 16.56
CA ARG A 429 3.46 -4.60 17.17
C ARG A 429 3.00 -5.64 16.14
N TRP A 430 2.53 -5.17 14.98
CA TRP A 430 2.14 -6.05 13.89
C TRP A 430 3.34 -6.87 13.38
N ASP A 431 4.49 -6.24 13.17
CA ASP A 431 5.70 -6.89 12.65
C ASP A 431 6.24 -7.97 13.60
N ALA A 432 6.09 -7.76 14.92
CA ALA A 432 6.40 -8.77 15.93
C ALA A 432 5.46 -9.98 15.83
N ALA A 433 4.14 -9.77 15.73
CA ALA A 433 3.15 -10.84 15.55
C ALA A 433 3.40 -11.62 14.24
N PHE A 434 3.66 -10.89 13.15
CA PHE A 434 4.01 -11.47 11.85
C PHE A 434 5.30 -12.29 11.92
N SER A 435 6.32 -11.80 12.63
CA SER A 435 7.60 -12.49 12.81
C SER A 435 7.47 -13.77 13.64
N LEU A 436 6.63 -13.77 14.70
CA LEU A 436 6.33 -14.99 15.48
C LEU A 436 5.66 -16.05 14.59
N SER A 437 4.63 -15.65 13.84
CA SER A 437 3.93 -16.56 12.92
C SER A 437 4.87 -17.12 11.85
N LYS A 438 5.73 -16.27 11.28
CA LYS A 438 6.75 -16.67 10.30
C LYS A 438 7.71 -17.68 10.87
N SER A 439 8.31 -17.39 12.04
CA SER A 439 9.28 -18.28 12.68
C SER A 439 8.68 -19.64 13.00
N LEU A 440 7.46 -19.67 13.56
CA LEU A 440 6.74 -20.90 13.84
C LEU A 440 6.56 -21.76 12.59
N ILE A 441 6.10 -21.15 11.48
CA ILE A 441 5.85 -21.90 10.23
C ILE A 441 7.16 -22.44 9.65
N ILE A 442 8.23 -21.63 9.61
CA ILE A 442 9.54 -22.06 9.10
C ILE A 442 10.12 -23.21 9.95
N ASP A 443 10.07 -23.08 11.29
CA ASP A 443 10.54 -24.12 12.20
C ASP A 443 9.74 -25.44 12.03
N LEU A 444 8.43 -25.35 11.77
CA LEU A 444 7.60 -26.51 11.48
C LEU A 444 7.94 -27.14 10.13
N VAL A 445 8.21 -26.35 9.10
CA VAL A 445 8.67 -26.86 7.79
C VAL A 445 9.96 -27.65 7.95
N ASP A 446 10.92 -27.14 8.72
CA ASP A 446 12.20 -27.83 9.00
C ASP A 446 11.99 -29.12 9.80
N LYS A 447 11.15 -29.08 10.84
CA LYS A 447 10.79 -30.26 11.65
C LYS A 447 10.12 -31.36 10.80
N VAL A 448 9.15 -30.99 9.96
CA VAL A 448 8.47 -31.92 9.04
C VAL A 448 9.47 -32.51 8.03
N SER A 449 10.40 -31.72 7.52
CA SER A 449 11.48 -32.17 6.64
C SER A 449 12.36 -33.23 7.30
N ALA A 450 12.55 -33.13 8.62
CA ALA A 450 13.28 -34.09 9.43
C ALA A 450 12.42 -35.30 9.88
N GLY A 451 11.16 -35.41 9.46
CA GLY A 451 10.24 -36.49 9.79
C GLY A 451 9.55 -36.36 11.16
N ALA A 452 9.55 -35.18 11.77
CA ALA A 452 8.88 -34.95 13.05
C ALA A 452 7.37 -34.66 12.84
N GLU A 453 6.58 -34.91 13.88
CA GLU A 453 5.16 -34.54 13.89
C GLU A 453 4.96 -33.04 14.08
N MET A 454 3.87 -32.50 13.47
CA MET A 454 3.49 -31.11 13.63
C MET A 454 2.82 -30.89 14.98
N ASN A 455 3.29 -29.88 15.71
CA ASN A 455 2.67 -29.39 16.94
C ASN A 455 2.95 -27.90 17.11
N ILE A 456 1.98 -27.15 17.65
CA ILE A 456 2.16 -25.75 18.00
C ILE A 456 2.05 -25.54 19.51
N ASP A 457 2.85 -24.62 20.04
CA ASP A 457 2.89 -24.32 21.46
C ASP A 457 1.62 -23.58 21.91
N ASN A 458 1.22 -23.81 23.17
CA ASN A 458 0.07 -23.14 23.77
C ASN A 458 0.24 -21.62 23.79
N GLU A 459 1.45 -21.13 24.04
CA GLU A 459 1.77 -19.70 24.12
C GLU A 459 1.42 -18.96 22.82
N PHE A 460 1.69 -19.56 21.66
CA PHE A 460 1.33 -18.97 20.38
C PHE A 460 -0.20 -18.83 20.20
N VAL A 461 -0.94 -19.86 20.60
CA VAL A 461 -2.41 -19.85 20.52
C VAL A 461 -3.01 -18.85 21.50
N GLU A 462 -2.48 -18.79 22.72
CA GLU A 462 -2.89 -17.80 23.74
C GLU A 462 -2.61 -16.37 23.27
N ALA A 463 -1.45 -16.13 22.63
CA ALA A 463 -1.13 -14.84 22.05
C ALA A 463 -2.13 -14.44 20.95
N ALA A 464 -2.48 -15.35 20.04
CA ALA A 464 -3.50 -15.11 19.02
C ALA A 464 -4.90 -14.86 19.63
N GLY A 465 -5.27 -15.62 20.69
CA GLY A 465 -6.52 -15.40 21.45
C GLY A 465 -6.54 -14.04 22.15
N THR A 466 -5.40 -13.58 22.66
CA THR A 466 -5.27 -12.25 23.29
C THR A 466 -5.48 -11.13 22.26
N LEU A 467 -4.99 -11.28 21.02
CA LEU A 467 -5.25 -10.32 19.95
C LEU A 467 -6.75 -10.18 19.64
N LEU A 468 -7.51 -11.29 19.65
CA LEU A 468 -8.96 -11.28 19.44
C LEU A 468 -9.73 -10.55 20.53
N THR A 469 -9.25 -10.62 21.78
CA THR A 469 -9.94 -10.07 22.95
C THR A 469 -9.39 -8.70 23.35
N SER A 470 -8.26 -8.27 22.76
CA SER A 470 -7.65 -6.98 23.06
C SER A 470 -8.55 -5.82 22.61
N GLN A 471 -8.82 -4.88 23.51
CA GLN A 471 -9.54 -3.64 23.19
C GLN A 471 -8.57 -2.61 22.57
N SER A 472 -7.77 -3.01 21.57
CA SER A 472 -6.79 -2.12 20.92
C SER A 472 -7.43 -0.91 20.20
N GLY A 473 -8.74 -0.95 19.99
CA GLY A 473 -9.50 0.11 19.31
C GLY A 473 -9.37 0.16 17.80
N ASP A 474 -8.46 -0.63 17.20
CA ASP A 474 -8.28 -0.73 15.74
C ASP A 474 -8.52 -2.17 15.25
N ASP A 475 -9.78 -2.43 14.84
CA ASP A 475 -10.20 -3.74 14.32
C ASP A 475 -9.45 -4.14 13.04
N ALA A 476 -9.06 -3.17 12.21
CA ALA A 476 -8.31 -3.44 10.98
C ALA A 476 -6.88 -3.90 11.28
N LEU A 477 -6.23 -3.31 12.28
CA LEU A 477 -4.91 -3.75 12.75
C LEU A 477 -4.98 -5.16 13.34
N THR A 478 -6.00 -5.46 14.15
CA THR A 478 -6.24 -6.80 14.71
C THR A 478 -6.44 -7.82 13.60
N ALA A 479 -7.25 -7.51 12.59
CA ALA A 479 -7.45 -8.39 11.44
C ALA A 479 -6.14 -8.67 10.69
N LEU A 480 -5.28 -7.66 10.50
CA LEU A 480 -3.98 -7.84 9.86
C LEU A 480 -2.99 -8.66 10.72
N ALA A 481 -3.02 -8.51 12.04
CA ALA A 481 -2.16 -9.27 12.95
C ALA A 481 -2.53 -10.77 13.03
N LEU A 482 -3.80 -11.10 12.79
CA LEU A 482 -4.28 -12.48 12.71
C LEU A 482 -4.01 -13.15 11.36
N GLN A 483 -3.63 -12.41 10.32
CA GLN A 483 -3.28 -12.99 9.03
C GLN A 483 -1.93 -13.73 9.10
N LEU A 484 -1.93 -15.02 8.78
CA LEU A 484 -0.68 -15.78 8.62
C LEU A 484 0.09 -15.27 7.39
N PRO A 485 1.45 -15.27 7.46
CA PRO A 485 2.29 -14.92 6.30
C PRO A 485 1.92 -15.73 5.06
N GLU A 486 2.00 -15.09 3.90
CA GLU A 486 1.72 -15.72 2.60
C GLU A 486 2.83 -16.71 2.23
N GLU A 487 2.48 -17.80 1.54
CA GLU A 487 3.43 -18.84 1.14
C GLU A 487 4.60 -18.29 0.32
N ALA A 488 4.30 -17.37 -0.61
CA ALA A 488 5.31 -16.72 -1.43
C ALA A 488 6.33 -15.93 -0.59
N PHE A 489 5.89 -15.31 0.52
CA PHE A 489 6.78 -14.62 1.45
C PHE A 489 7.59 -15.60 2.32
N LEU A 490 6.96 -16.68 2.79
CA LEU A 490 7.62 -17.72 3.58
C LEU A 490 8.70 -18.43 2.76
N ALA A 491 8.43 -18.72 1.48
CA ALA A 491 9.35 -19.34 0.55
C ALA A 491 10.69 -18.58 0.42
N MET A 492 10.69 -17.25 0.57
CA MET A 492 11.92 -16.43 0.53
C MET A 492 12.89 -16.72 1.70
N SER A 493 12.40 -17.36 2.76
CA SER A 493 13.21 -17.69 3.95
C SER A 493 13.69 -19.15 3.97
N LEU A 494 13.31 -19.93 2.96
CA LEU A 494 13.66 -21.35 2.83
C LEU A 494 14.78 -21.51 1.80
N SER A 495 15.77 -22.32 2.09
CA SER A 495 16.85 -22.68 1.15
C SER A 495 16.40 -23.70 0.10
N ASP A 496 15.43 -24.53 0.45
CA ASP A 496 14.80 -25.54 -0.41
C ASP A 496 13.28 -25.44 -0.22
N VAL A 497 12.58 -25.09 -1.30
CA VAL A 497 11.14 -24.83 -1.27
C VAL A 497 10.40 -26.05 -1.82
N ASP A 498 9.72 -26.77 -0.92
CA ASP A 498 8.70 -27.75 -1.26
C ASP A 498 7.31 -27.08 -1.07
N PRO A 499 6.61 -26.74 -2.16
CA PRO A 499 5.33 -26.03 -2.08
C PRO A 499 4.25 -26.81 -1.32
N ASP A 500 4.19 -28.13 -1.49
CA ASP A 500 3.18 -28.98 -0.83
C ASP A 500 3.42 -29.04 0.68
N ARG A 501 4.67 -29.15 1.09
CA ARG A 501 5.04 -29.12 2.51
C ARG A 501 4.73 -27.77 3.13
N LEU A 502 5.11 -26.67 2.47
CA LEU A 502 4.88 -25.34 2.97
C LEU A 502 3.37 -25.05 3.12
N ASN A 503 2.58 -25.39 2.11
CA ASN A 503 1.11 -25.29 2.15
C ASN A 503 0.52 -26.14 3.26
N GLY A 504 0.99 -27.41 3.40
CA GLY A 504 0.53 -28.33 4.44
C GLY A 504 0.79 -27.82 5.85
N VAL A 505 2.00 -27.29 6.12
CA VAL A 505 2.37 -26.72 7.42
C VAL A 505 1.56 -25.46 7.71
N ARG A 506 1.45 -24.54 6.75
CA ARG A 506 0.67 -23.30 6.92
C ARG A 506 -0.81 -23.60 7.18
N SER A 507 -1.38 -24.54 6.45
CA SER A 507 -2.75 -25.00 6.63
C SER A 507 -2.95 -25.65 8.01
N PHE A 508 -1.99 -26.45 8.48
CA PHE A 508 -2.01 -27.03 9.83
C PHE A 508 -2.05 -25.95 10.91
N VAL A 509 -1.18 -24.92 10.83
CA VAL A 509 -1.18 -23.82 11.81
C VAL A 509 -2.52 -23.08 11.80
N LYS A 510 -3.10 -22.83 10.62
CA LYS A 510 -4.41 -22.18 10.49
C LYS A 510 -5.53 -23.02 11.11
N GLN A 511 -5.51 -24.33 10.89
CA GLN A 511 -6.48 -25.29 11.46
C GLN A 511 -6.37 -25.39 12.98
N GLU A 512 -5.15 -25.43 13.53
CA GLU A 512 -4.94 -25.45 14.99
C GLU A 512 -5.52 -24.20 15.66
N LEU A 513 -5.29 -23.02 15.08
CA LEU A 513 -5.88 -21.77 15.57
C LEU A 513 -7.42 -21.81 15.46
N ALA A 514 -7.94 -22.25 14.32
CA ALA A 514 -9.37 -22.37 14.07
C ALA A 514 -10.07 -23.29 15.08
N ASP A 515 -9.51 -24.49 15.33
CA ASP A 515 -10.08 -25.47 16.25
C ASP A 515 -10.00 -25.00 17.71
N ARG A 516 -8.85 -24.42 18.11
CA ARG A 516 -8.59 -24.09 19.52
C ARG A 516 -9.20 -22.75 19.96
N LEU A 517 -9.45 -21.83 19.03
CA LEU A 517 -10.02 -20.51 19.28
C LEU A 517 -11.44 -20.34 18.69
N SER A 518 -12.10 -21.44 18.32
CA SER A 518 -13.41 -21.43 17.63
C SER A 518 -14.45 -20.57 18.32
N ASP A 519 -14.62 -20.72 19.64
CA ASP A 519 -15.59 -19.95 20.42
C ASP A 519 -15.28 -18.43 20.41
N GLN A 520 -13.99 -18.08 20.49
CA GLN A 520 -13.55 -16.69 20.47
C GLN A 520 -13.75 -16.06 19.09
N PHE A 521 -13.42 -16.78 18.02
CA PHE A 521 -13.71 -16.34 16.64
C PHE A 521 -15.21 -16.15 16.42
N LEU A 522 -16.05 -17.08 16.88
CA LEU A 522 -17.51 -16.99 16.73
C LEU A 522 -18.09 -15.82 17.54
N GLN A 523 -17.56 -15.57 18.73
CA GLN A 523 -17.98 -14.43 19.55
C GLN A 523 -17.58 -13.10 18.86
N CYS A 524 -16.33 -12.96 18.43
CA CYS A 524 -15.84 -11.77 17.72
C CYS A 524 -16.64 -11.54 16.43
N TYR A 525 -16.88 -12.58 15.62
CA TYR A 525 -17.72 -12.50 14.43
C TYR A 525 -19.09 -11.89 14.74
N LYS A 526 -19.78 -12.36 15.78
CA LYS A 526 -21.09 -11.85 16.19
C LYS A 526 -21.03 -10.40 16.66
N GLU A 527 -20.02 -10.04 17.44
CA GLU A 527 -19.82 -8.67 17.96
C GLU A 527 -19.52 -7.65 16.84
N LYS A 528 -18.86 -8.10 15.76
CA LYS A 528 -18.54 -7.26 14.60
C LYS A 528 -19.58 -7.31 13.50
N SER A 529 -20.64 -8.13 13.65
CA SER A 529 -21.80 -8.12 12.76
C SER A 529 -22.69 -6.94 13.14
N ASP A 530 -22.84 -5.98 12.23
CA ASP A 530 -23.61 -4.75 12.44
C ASP A 530 -24.66 -4.60 11.36
N ASP A 531 -25.91 -4.31 11.76
CA ASP A 531 -27.05 -4.09 10.89
C ASP A 531 -27.27 -2.60 10.52
N SER A 532 -26.32 -1.70 10.89
CA SER A 532 -26.45 -0.25 10.70
C SER A 532 -26.37 0.23 9.24
N GLY A 533 -26.18 -0.68 8.28
CA GLY A 533 -26.02 -0.39 6.87
C GLY A 533 -24.57 -0.19 6.43
N TYR A 534 -24.35 -0.19 5.10
CA TYR A 534 -23.01 -0.10 4.55
C TYR A 534 -22.38 1.29 4.73
N SER A 535 -21.15 1.31 5.22
CA SER A 535 -20.33 2.52 5.37
C SER A 535 -18.87 2.23 5.02
N ILE A 536 -18.21 3.18 4.36
CA ILE A 536 -16.78 3.15 4.04
C ILE A 536 -15.93 3.91 5.08
N SER A 537 -16.47 4.19 6.27
CA SER A 537 -15.65 4.78 7.34
C SER A 537 -14.57 3.79 7.79
N PRO A 538 -13.39 4.26 8.21
CA PRO A 538 -12.30 3.40 8.68
C PRO A 538 -12.74 2.39 9.76
N LYS A 539 -13.60 2.83 10.67
CA LYS A 539 -14.17 1.97 11.72
C LYS A 539 -15.03 0.84 11.13
N ALA A 540 -15.90 1.13 10.16
CA ALA A 540 -16.77 0.13 9.55
C ALA A 540 -15.97 -0.86 8.68
N ILE A 541 -14.97 -0.37 7.94
CA ILE A 541 -14.03 -1.21 7.18
C ILE A 541 -13.27 -2.14 8.13
N GLY A 542 -12.75 -1.62 9.25
CA GLY A 542 -12.06 -2.41 10.26
C GLY A 542 -12.93 -3.52 10.85
N ALA A 543 -14.15 -3.19 11.24
CA ALA A 543 -15.11 -4.16 11.79
C ALA A 543 -15.44 -5.28 10.78
N ARG A 544 -15.67 -4.95 9.50
CA ARG A 544 -15.87 -5.95 8.44
C ARG A 544 -14.63 -6.81 8.20
N SER A 545 -13.44 -6.20 8.20
CA SER A 545 -12.19 -6.93 8.05
C SER A 545 -12.00 -7.96 9.16
N LEU A 546 -12.25 -7.57 10.42
CA LEU A 546 -12.14 -8.47 11.58
C LEU A 546 -13.24 -9.53 11.58
N LYS A 547 -14.48 -9.18 11.26
CA LYS A 547 -15.57 -10.14 11.07
C LYS A 547 -15.21 -11.20 10.02
N ASN A 548 -14.72 -10.77 8.86
CA ASN A 548 -14.44 -11.66 7.74
C ASN A 548 -13.22 -12.56 7.98
N ILE A 549 -12.18 -12.09 8.69
CA ILE A 549 -11.08 -12.98 9.11
C ILE A 549 -11.53 -14.01 10.14
N CYS A 550 -12.44 -13.66 11.05
CA CYS A 550 -13.04 -14.63 11.96
C CYS A 550 -13.82 -15.72 11.22
N LEU A 551 -14.62 -15.34 10.21
CA LEU A 551 -15.35 -16.31 9.37
C LEU A 551 -14.37 -17.24 8.61
N ASP A 552 -13.26 -16.68 8.10
CA ASP A 552 -12.23 -17.44 7.39
C ASP A 552 -11.58 -18.50 8.31
N TYR A 553 -11.31 -18.17 9.59
CA TYR A 553 -10.83 -19.16 10.56
C TYR A 553 -11.90 -20.21 10.88
N LEU A 554 -13.14 -19.81 11.16
CA LEU A 554 -14.24 -20.73 11.48
C LEU A 554 -14.47 -21.78 10.38
N LEU A 555 -14.31 -21.39 9.12
CA LEU A 555 -14.43 -22.29 7.96
C LEU A 555 -13.11 -23.01 7.60
N SER A 556 -12.02 -22.73 8.30
CA SER A 556 -10.73 -23.42 8.13
C SER A 556 -10.49 -24.52 9.16
N ALA A 557 -11.43 -24.77 10.10
CA ALA A 557 -11.35 -25.85 11.06
C ALA A 557 -11.27 -27.23 10.37
N ARG A 558 -10.61 -28.23 11.01
CA ARG A 558 -10.49 -29.58 10.46
C ARG A 558 -11.84 -30.25 10.18
N GLN A 559 -12.85 -29.91 10.98
CA GLN A 559 -14.22 -30.36 10.80
C GLN A 559 -15.15 -29.15 10.81
N VAL A 560 -15.50 -28.67 9.61
CA VAL A 560 -16.47 -27.59 9.45
C VAL A 560 -17.87 -28.17 9.60
N ASP A 561 -18.62 -27.75 10.60
CA ASP A 561 -19.99 -28.21 10.81
C ASP A 561 -20.99 -27.44 9.91
N GLU A 562 -22.21 -28.01 9.76
CA GLU A 562 -23.27 -27.41 8.94
C GLU A 562 -23.71 -26.04 9.47
N LYS A 563 -23.50 -25.73 10.75
CA LYS A 563 -23.86 -24.42 11.32
C LYS A 563 -22.92 -23.34 10.81
N MET A 564 -21.62 -23.63 10.67
CA MET A 564 -20.65 -22.67 10.13
C MET A 564 -20.88 -22.45 8.63
N ILE A 565 -21.20 -23.51 7.87
CA ILE A 565 -21.61 -23.37 6.47
C ILE A 565 -22.88 -22.51 6.36
N SER A 566 -23.89 -22.77 7.19
CA SER A 566 -25.13 -21.97 7.23
C SER A 566 -24.87 -20.53 7.64
N LEU A 567 -23.91 -20.27 8.53
CA LEU A 567 -23.50 -18.92 8.92
C LEU A 567 -22.93 -18.15 7.71
N ALA A 568 -22.06 -18.81 6.93
CA ALA A 568 -21.49 -18.24 5.71
C ALA A 568 -22.55 -17.98 4.63
N GLU A 569 -23.45 -18.96 4.37
CA GLU A 569 -24.57 -18.75 3.43
C GLU A 569 -25.46 -17.58 3.86
N ASN A 570 -25.79 -17.47 5.14
CA ASN A 570 -26.58 -16.36 5.67
C ASN A 570 -25.86 -15.02 5.45
N GLN A 571 -24.55 -14.92 5.73
CA GLN A 571 -23.78 -13.71 5.44
C GLN A 571 -23.85 -13.36 3.95
N TYR A 572 -23.65 -14.33 3.05
CA TYR A 572 -23.66 -14.10 1.61
C TYR A 572 -25.01 -13.53 1.12
N PHE A 573 -26.13 -14.15 1.51
CA PHE A 573 -27.45 -13.75 1.03
C PHE A 573 -27.99 -12.48 1.71
N GLN A 574 -27.54 -12.16 2.93
CA GLN A 574 -27.95 -10.96 3.67
C GLN A 574 -27.00 -9.77 3.44
N ALA A 575 -25.84 -9.99 2.82
CA ALA A 575 -24.87 -8.94 2.62
C ALA A 575 -25.42 -7.79 1.76
N SER A 576 -25.30 -6.58 2.28
CA SER A 576 -25.62 -5.33 1.57
C SER A 576 -24.41 -4.75 0.82
N ASN A 577 -23.30 -5.49 0.75
CA ASN A 577 -22.04 -5.03 0.17
C ASN A 577 -21.23 -6.17 -0.42
N MET A 578 -20.40 -5.82 -1.41
CA MET A 578 -19.52 -6.77 -2.12
C MET A 578 -18.42 -7.35 -1.22
N THR A 579 -17.92 -6.59 -0.23
CA THR A 579 -16.85 -7.07 0.68
C THR A 579 -17.28 -8.34 1.42
N ASP A 580 -18.48 -8.33 1.99
CA ASP A 580 -19.00 -9.47 2.75
C ASP A 580 -19.35 -10.66 1.83
N GLN A 581 -19.86 -10.40 0.62
CA GLN A 581 -20.11 -11.48 -0.35
C GLN A 581 -18.83 -12.14 -0.82
N ILE A 582 -17.82 -11.34 -1.19
CA ILE A 582 -16.51 -11.85 -1.65
C ILE A 582 -15.78 -12.59 -0.53
N ALA A 583 -15.86 -12.14 0.72
CA ALA A 583 -15.25 -12.81 1.85
C ALA A 583 -15.81 -14.24 2.03
N VAL A 584 -17.13 -14.41 1.90
CA VAL A 584 -17.73 -15.75 1.93
C VAL A 584 -17.27 -16.60 0.77
N LEU A 585 -17.32 -16.07 -0.47
CA LEU A 585 -16.88 -16.83 -1.65
C LEU A 585 -15.40 -17.21 -1.56
N ALA A 586 -14.53 -16.31 -1.06
CA ALA A 586 -13.11 -16.56 -0.91
C ALA A 586 -12.85 -17.75 0.03
N THR A 587 -13.53 -17.81 1.16
CA THR A 587 -13.36 -18.91 2.11
C THR A 587 -14.02 -20.20 1.62
N MET A 588 -15.25 -20.10 1.08
CA MET A 588 -15.98 -21.26 0.55
C MET A 588 -15.30 -21.87 -0.69
N ALA A 589 -14.51 -21.10 -1.44
CA ALA A 589 -13.76 -21.61 -2.59
C ALA A 589 -12.87 -22.82 -2.26
N HIS A 590 -12.36 -22.88 -1.04
CA HIS A 590 -11.47 -23.95 -0.57
C HIS A 590 -12.21 -25.23 -0.10
N LEU A 591 -13.54 -25.18 0.04
CA LEU A 591 -14.34 -26.27 0.58
C LEU A 591 -15.02 -27.08 -0.53
N ALA A 592 -14.95 -28.42 -0.44
CA ALA A 592 -15.63 -29.33 -1.37
C ALA A 592 -17.09 -29.59 -0.92
N THR A 593 -17.97 -28.56 -1.03
CA THR A 593 -19.36 -28.63 -0.56
C THR A 593 -20.36 -28.25 -1.67
N GLU A 594 -21.61 -28.72 -1.54
CA GLU A 594 -22.70 -28.30 -2.43
C GLU A 594 -22.97 -26.79 -2.29
N SER A 595 -22.85 -26.24 -1.08
CA SER A 595 -22.99 -24.81 -0.80
C SER A 595 -22.01 -23.96 -1.61
N ARG A 596 -20.74 -24.39 -1.77
CA ARG A 596 -19.79 -23.73 -2.66
C ARG A 596 -20.34 -23.59 -4.08
N GLN A 597 -20.80 -24.69 -4.66
CA GLN A 597 -21.31 -24.69 -6.03
C GLN A 597 -22.53 -23.76 -6.17
N LYS A 598 -23.45 -23.80 -5.22
CA LYS A 598 -24.65 -22.97 -5.17
C LYS A 598 -24.30 -21.48 -5.12
N LEU A 599 -23.39 -21.08 -4.23
CA LEU A 599 -23.01 -19.68 -4.05
C LEU A 599 -22.26 -19.12 -5.27
N PHE A 600 -21.32 -19.87 -5.83
CA PHE A 600 -20.60 -19.45 -7.03
C PHE A 600 -21.51 -19.35 -8.26
N LYS A 601 -22.51 -20.24 -8.39
CA LYS A 601 -23.49 -20.18 -9.46
C LYS A 601 -24.44 -18.99 -9.31
N ASP A 602 -24.95 -18.74 -8.11
CA ASP A 602 -25.78 -17.57 -7.82
C ASP A 602 -25.05 -16.26 -8.14
N PHE A 603 -23.77 -16.16 -7.75
CA PHE A 603 -22.94 -14.98 -8.02
C PHE A 603 -22.73 -14.77 -9.52
N GLU A 604 -22.38 -15.83 -10.28
CA GLU A 604 -22.23 -15.77 -11.73
C GLU A 604 -23.53 -15.31 -12.41
N ASP A 605 -24.65 -15.93 -12.08
CA ASP A 605 -25.96 -15.61 -12.70
C ASP A 605 -26.35 -14.14 -12.47
N LYS A 606 -26.02 -13.60 -11.29
CA LYS A 606 -26.27 -12.20 -10.94
C LYS A 606 -25.34 -11.22 -11.66
N TRP A 607 -24.05 -11.57 -11.80
CA TRP A 607 -23.02 -10.60 -12.18
C TRP A 607 -22.38 -10.82 -13.56
N LYS A 608 -22.80 -11.82 -14.34
CA LYS A 608 -22.22 -12.19 -15.64
C LYS A 608 -22.06 -11.04 -16.66
N ASN A 609 -22.77 -9.95 -16.48
CA ASN A 609 -22.69 -8.77 -17.35
C ASN A 609 -21.85 -7.62 -16.74
N HIS A 610 -21.17 -7.86 -15.62
CA HIS A 610 -20.34 -6.86 -14.92
C HIS A 610 -18.87 -7.30 -14.90
N PRO A 611 -18.03 -6.87 -15.87
CA PRO A 611 -16.66 -7.36 -16.02
C PRO A 611 -15.84 -7.26 -14.73
N LEU A 612 -15.82 -6.10 -14.07
CA LEU A 612 -15.04 -5.88 -12.83
C LEU A 612 -15.47 -6.80 -11.66
N VAL A 613 -16.71 -7.29 -11.66
CA VAL A 613 -17.20 -8.24 -10.67
C VAL A 613 -16.86 -9.66 -11.08
N MET A 614 -16.96 -9.98 -12.38
CA MET A 614 -16.58 -11.29 -12.91
C MET A 614 -15.09 -11.56 -12.76
N ASP A 615 -14.23 -10.56 -12.87
CA ASP A 615 -12.80 -10.70 -12.58
C ASP A 615 -12.54 -11.26 -11.17
N LYS A 616 -13.31 -10.80 -10.17
CA LYS A 616 -13.23 -11.32 -8.79
C LYS A 616 -13.66 -12.79 -8.73
N TRP A 617 -14.75 -13.14 -9.42
CA TRP A 617 -15.29 -14.51 -9.48
C TRP A 617 -14.32 -15.49 -10.13
N PHE A 618 -13.64 -15.09 -11.23
CA PHE A 618 -12.59 -15.88 -11.88
C PHE A 618 -11.39 -16.08 -10.95
N ALA A 619 -10.91 -14.98 -10.34
CA ALA A 619 -9.75 -15.03 -9.43
C ALA A 619 -9.98 -15.97 -8.25
N LEU A 620 -11.15 -15.92 -7.61
CA LEU A 620 -11.46 -16.78 -6.46
C LEU A 620 -11.45 -18.26 -6.79
N GLN A 621 -11.90 -18.64 -7.99
CA GLN A 621 -11.88 -20.04 -8.42
C GLN A 621 -10.47 -20.50 -8.80
N ALA A 622 -9.69 -19.64 -9.48
CA ALA A 622 -8.33 -19.97 -9.90
C ALA A 622 -7.34 -20.06 -8.71
N LEU A 623 -7.61 -19.34 -7.63
CA LEU A 623 -6.79 -19.33 -6.41
C LEU A 623 -7.26 -20.31 -5.32
N SER A 624 -8.22 -21.18 -5.63
CA SER A 624 -8.73 -22.19 -4.69
C SER A 624 -7.68 -23.28 -4.41
N ASN A 625 -7.64 -23.75 -3.15
CA ASN A 625 -6.86 -24.93 -2.75
C ASN A 625 -7.66 -26.25 -2.84
N ALA A 626 -8.88 -26.24 -3.41
CA ALA A 626 -9.69 -27.43 -3.58
C ALA A 626 -9.08 -28.38 -4.63
N GLY A 627 -9.24 -29.68 -4.44
CA GLY A 627 -8.64 -30.69 -5.33
C GLY A 627 -9.12 -30.65 -6.79
N ASP A 628 -10.26 -29.98 -7.07
CA ASP A 628 -10.84 -29.81 -8.40
C ASP A 628 -10.41 -28.51 -9.10
N THR A 629 -9.53 -27.71 -8.50
CA THR A 629 -9.18 -26.36 -8.99
C THR A 629 -8.57 -26.37 -10.39
N PHE A 630 -7.66 -27.33 -10.68
CA PHE A 630 -7.05 -27.42 -12.01
C PHE A 630 -8.10 -27.65 -13.11
N ASP A 631 -8.98 -28.63 -12.92
CA ASP A 631 -10.05 -28.93 -13.87
C ASP A 631 -11.01 -27.73 -14.03
N LYS A 632 -11.25 -27.03 -12.94
CA LYS A 632 -12.07 -25.81 -12.95
C LYS A 632 -11.42 -24.69 -13.76
N VAL A 633 -10.13 -24.45 -13.58
CA VAL A 633 -9.40 -23.44 -14.37
C VAL A 633 -9.45 -23.75 -15.85
N ILE A 634 -9.26 -25.01 -16.25
CA ILE A 634 -9.40 -25.41 -17.67
C ILE A 634 -10.79 -25.10 -18.20
N GLN A 635 -11.86 -25.38 -17.41
CA GLN A 635 -13.24 -25.04 -17.82
C GLN A 635 -13.47 -23.53 -17.96
N LEU A 636 -12.81 -22.72 -17.10
CA LEU A 636 -12.95 -21.26 -17.12
C LEU A 636 -12.30 -20.61 -18.35
N LEU A 637 -11.34 -21.27 -19.03
CA LEU A 637 -10.77 -20.78 -20.28
C LEU A 637 -11.79 -20.66 -21.42
N ASP A 638 -12.83 -21.49 -21.39
CA ASP A 638 -13.93 -21.50 -22.38
C ASP A 638 -15.16 -20.69 -21.90
N HIS A 639 -15.05 -19.96 -20.80
CA HIS A 639 -16.17 -19.19 -20.25
C HIS A 639 -16.47 -17.98 -21.15
N PRO A 640 -17.76 -17.69 -21.46
CA PRO A 640 -18.13 -16.63 -22.40
C PRO A 640 -17.85 -15.20 -21.90
N ALA A 641 -17.68 -15.00 -20.59
CA ALA A 641 -17.30 -13.72 -20.02
C ALA A 641 -15.77 -13.62 -19.98
#